data_aa499de270911be4e1928a71136240b0
#
_entry.id   aa499de270911be4e1928a71136240b0
#
_cell.length_a   1.000
_cell.length_b   1.000
_cell.length_c   1.000
_cell.angle_alpha   90.00
_cell.angle_beta   90.00
_cell.angle_gamma   90.00
#
_symmetry.space_group_name_H-M   'P 1'
#
loop_
_entity.id
_entity.type
_entity.pdbx_description
1 polymer ?
#
loop_
_entity_poly.entity_id
_entity_poly.type
_entity_poly.pdbx_seq_one_letter_code
_entity_poly.pdbx_strand_id
1 'polypeptide(L)'
;MKFPFPVKALLIFSLACLSPSLLFPSTISGYVADVETGETIIGVNVIVEGTELGASTDINGFFVVTGIPEGNITLRFSHIAYEEKRENVDLGAKNILFETVLLVPTMLEGEAIEVVANRGNIIKTETDIASFQADPVILREVPQLGKDVFELVKYSPSVTIGDEFSPLYNVRGSDPSENLVQLDGMTIYNPQHLFGYGAIFNPLMIKNIEMLVGGFDAEYGGRNASILYLTSREGHQSEVHGEFRPSISGFVGAVEFPAGKGTAMLSGRFTSDIVTRVIMGMGNLWADFNGSYQRNIGDTRVKLSAFFARDYIDFDVARYAFYYDIPELRDYSVGNRTNALNRAFGLRTRSILTPKLVLETHVYSSAFDVDNQTFLRVVVEDTINNIDVTLMNETDMQNTISDVTIKANLSYFTFWNQTVKVGFESNDYRFSNRASLQFTEGVKTRDSAQLLSFFIQDQVQLGPLLAKAGIRSARFFPETGWRTEPRISSSLRLGRITLKTAWGQYRQYLSSMNTADVEVTPQSVDYYYPLKGMTPLFSEHTIVGVESKVSDRLELTVTGYLKDLPTLYRYDFGNTRQAILTHQALLEQGKGRARGVETMLRGEVGRMSGWVAYAYSVAERSFPGFQNGDWYLADGDQTHSFKSLLMLKVTPDITASTTLQLTSGFPKTFETGWVSKYTYDPVTNLMGEFFQYLTPAKNNVRFPTRMFLELGWKKKLRAGFGYRLSEYLGATDSYLTWTVQNILFLRRNPMGYFYIPEYGYYGYGILSLPIVSAGYSIKF
;
A
#
# COMPACT_ATOMS: atom_id res chain seq x y z
N MET A 1 27.01 27.68 -8.80
CA MET A 1 25.78 27.13 -8.18
C MET A 1 25.47 27.96 -6.94
N LYS A 2 24.40 28.76 -6.96
CA LYS A 2 23.91 29.45 -5.76
C LYS A 2 22.93 28.50 -5.07
N PHE A 3 23.38 27.82 -4.02
CA PHE A 3 22.47 27.02 -3.18
C PHE A 3 21.51 27.95 -2.43
N PRO A 4 20.21 27.65 -2.37
CA PRO A 4 19.25 28.43 -1.58
C PRO A 4 19.65 28.40 -0.11
N PHE A 5 19.29 29.47 0.60
CA PHE A 5 19.67 29.75 1.99
C PHE A 5 19.55 28.56 2.99
N PRO A 6 18.52 27.67 2.90
CA PRO A 6 18.40 26.53 3.79
C PRO A 6 19.50 25.45 3.61
N VAL A 7 20.01 25.27 2.38
CA VAL A 7 21.06 24.27 2.09
C VAL A 7 22.42 24.69 2.65
N LYS A 8 22.72 26.00 2.65
CA LYS A 8 23.94 26.53 3.28
C LYS A 8 23.90 26.40 4.81
N ALA A 9 22.74 26.65 5.42
CA ALA A 9 22.56 26.48 6.86
C ALA A 9 22.69 25.01 7.27
N LEU A 10 22.21 24.08 6.45
CA LEU A 10 22.30 22.63 6.68
C LEU A 10 23.77 22.15 6.62
N LEU A 11 24.52 22.56 5.59
CA LEU A 11 25.94 22.23 5.43
C LEU A 11 26.79 22.79 6.58
N ILE A 12 26.50 24.01 7.03
CA ILE A 12 27.20 24.63 8.16
C ILE A 12 26.85 23.92 9.47
N PHE A 13 25.59 23.51 9.66
CA PHE A 13 25.16 22.78 10.84
C PHE A 13 25.80 21.38 10.90
N SER A 14 25.84 20.64 9.80
CA SER A 14 26.50 19.33 9.70
C SER A 14 28.02 19.41 9.91
N LEU A 15 28.68 20.46 9.39
CA LEU A 15 30.13 20.66 9.63
C LEU A 15 30.44 21.11 11.07
N ALA A 16 29.58 21.88 11.71
CA ALA A 16 29.77 22.31 13.10
C ALA A 16 29.68 21.17 14.11
N CYS A 17 28.94 20.10 13.78
CA CYS A 17 28.79 18.90 14.60
C CYS A 17 30.00 17.92 14.47
N LEU A 18 30.94 18.15 13.57
CA LEU A 18 32.11 17.29 13.34
C LEU A 18 33.35 17.63 14.23
N SER A 19 33.19 18.49 15.22
CA SER A 19 34.30 18.85 16.12
C SER A 19 34.63 17.70 17.07
N PRO A 20 35.89 17.20 17.16
CA PRO A 20 36.23 16.09 18.01
C PRO A 20 36.39 16.54 19.48
N SER A 21 35.46 16.14 20.34
CA SER A 21 35.67 16.20 21.80
C SER A 21 36.14 14.84 22.35
N LEU A 22 37.15 14.89 23.17
CA LEU A 22 38.02 13.79 23.61
C LEU A 22 37.46 12.83 24.68
N LEU A 23 36.13 12.72 24.83
CA LEU A 23 35.50 11.68 25.62
C LEU A 23 34.71 10.78 24.64
N PHE A 24 35.16 9.56 24.44
CA PHE A 24 34.48 8.59 23.57
C PHE A 24 33.45 7.79 24.38
N PRO A 25 32.19 8.26 24.49
CA PRO A 25 31.17 7.46 25.12
C PRO A 25 30.96 6.16 24.34
N SER A 26 30.69 5.09 25.08
CA SER A 26 30.52 3.76 24.54
C SER A 26 29.19 3.64 23.76
N THR A 27 29.16 2.70 22.85
CA THR A 27 27.95 2.39 22.05
C THR A 27 27.60 0.92 22.23
N ILE A 28 26.34 0.62 22.44
CA ILE A 28 25.78 -0.73 22.47
C ILE A 28 24.81 -0.88 21.31
N SER A 29 24.95 -1.96 20.58
CA SER A 29 24.03 -2.33 19.51
C SER A 29 23.73 -3.82 19.54
N GLY A 30 22.63 -4.25 18.91
CA GLY A 30 22.26 -5.65 18.85
C GLY A 30 20.86 -5.88 18.31
N TYR A 31 20.45 -7.13 18.32
CA TYR A 31 19.10 -7.55 17.95
C TYR A 31 18.32 -8.00 19.18
N VAL A 32 17.00 -7.83 19.13
CA VAL A 32 16.07 -8.43 20.08
C VAL A 32 15.14 -9.36 19.34
N ALA A 33 14.98 -10.58 19.86
CA ALA A 33 14.14 -11.60 19.25
C ALA A 33 13.32 -12.36 20.31
N ASP A 34 12.27 -12.99 19.85
CA ASP A 34 11.44 -13.88 20.61
C ASP A 34 12.17 -15.20 20.90
N VAL A 35 12.14 -15.69 22.12
CA VAL A 35 12.87 -16.90 22.52
C VAL A 35 12.28 -18.17 21.90
N GLU A 36 10.97 -18.19 21.63
CA GLU A 36 10.28 -19.36 21.08
C GLU A 36 10.39 -19.42 19.57
N THR A 37 10.10 -18.32 18.90
CA THR A 37 10.07 -18.27 17.44
C THR A 37 11.41 -17.88 16.82
N GLY A 38 12.24 -17.15 17.53
CA GLY A 38 13.47 -16.52 17.03
C GLY A 38 13.20 -15.33 16.11
N GLU A 39 11.94 -14.96 15.93
CA GLU A 39 11.55 -13.81 15.12
C GLU A 39 11.95 -12.52 15.81
N THR A 40 12.51 -11.56 15.07
CA THR A 40 12.92 -10.30 15.67
C THR A 40 11.73 -9.45 16.10
N ILE A 41 11.88 -8.77 17.25
CA ILE A 41 10.81 -7.99 17.88
C ILE A 41 11.01 -6.51 17.55
N ILE A 42 10.00 -5.90 16.97
CA ILE A 42 9.95 -4.48 16.63
C ILE A 42 9.47 -3.70 17.86
N GLY A 43 10.05 -2.51 18.11
CA GLY A 43 9.54 -1.60 19.13
C GLY A 43 9.87 -1.98 20.58
N VAL A 44 10.84 -2.86 20.82
CA VAL A 44 11.36 -3.11 22.17
C VAL A 44 12.09 -1.87 22.65
N ASN A 45 11.72 -1.36 23.82
CA ASN A 45 12.44 -0.28 24.47
C ASN A 45 13.69 -0.83 25.15
N VAL A 46 14.85 -0.33 24.77
CA VAL A 46 16.15 -0.61 25.36
C VAL A 46 16.60 0.64 26.09
N ILE A 47 16.63 0.61 27.42
CA ILE A 47 16.89 1.77 28.26
C ILE A 47 18.09 1.47 29.16
N VAL A 48 19.02 2.43 29.27
CA VAL A 48 20.11 2.39 30.27
C VAL A 48 19.52 2.87 31.59
N GLU A 49 19.36 1.97 32.57
CA GLU A 49 18.75 2.30 33.86
C GLU A 49 19.48 3.43 34.57
N GLY A 50 18.73 4.31 35.22
CA GLY A 50 19.25 5.50 35.88
C GLY A 50 19.63 6.67 34.96
N THR A 51 19.37 6.55 33.64
CA THR A 51 19.64 7.60 32.67
C THR A 51 18.41 7.85 31.77
N GLU A 52 18.45 8.90 30.96
CA GLU A 52 17.48 9.12 29.89
C GLU A 52 17.91 8.50 28.54
N LEU A 53 19.02 7.74 28.54
CA LEU A 53 19.55 7.14 27.33
C LEU A 53 18.80 5.85 26.99
N GLY A 54 18.43 5.69 25.73
CA GLY A 54 17.75 4.51 25.25
C GLY A 54 17.46 4.58 23.75
N ALA A 55 17.04 3.45 23.23
CA ALA A 55 16.58 3.30 21.84
C ALA A 55 15.40 2.33 21.80
N SER A 56 14.65 2.36 20.71
CA SER A 56 13.69 1.31 20.38
C SER A 56 14.21 0.46 19.24
N THR A 57 13.89 -0.84 19.23
CA THR A 57 14.25 -1.69 18.11
C THR A 57 13.49 -1.26 16.84
N ASP A 58 14.21 -1.24 15.72
CA ASP A 58 13.66 -0.92 14.41
C ASP A 58 12.80 -2.08 13.85
N ILE A 59 12.30 -1.92 12.62
CA ILE A 59 11.50 -2.92 11.89
C ILE A 59 12.19 -4.29 11.74
N ASN A 60 13.51 -4.33 11.89
CA ASN A 60 14.32 -5.56 11.85
C ASN A 60 14.68 -6.06 13.25
N GLY A 61 14.14 -5.46 14.32
CA GLY A 61 14.48 -5.77 15.71
C GLY A 61 15.87 -5.34 16.15
N PHE A 62 16.52 -4.42 15.41
CA PHE A 62 17.84 -3.91 15.73
C PHE A 62 17.77 -2.63 16.55
N PHE A 63 18.66 -2.50 17.54
CA PHE A 63 18.79 -1.30 18.35
C PHE A 63 20.23 -0.80 18.41
N VAL A 64 20.40 0.50 18.59
CA VAL A 64 21.67 1.14 18.89
C VAL A 64 21.45 2.20 19.97
N VAL A 65 22.17 2.09 21.08
CA VAL A 65 22.22 3.11 22.13
C VAL A 65 23.63 3.69 22.15
N THR A 66 23.72 5.00 21.92
CA THR A 66 25.00 5.74 21.90
C THR A 66 25.09 6.67 23.11
N GLY A 67 26.31 7.18 23.38
CA GLY A 67 26.47 8.18 24.43
C GLY A 67 26.52 7.60 25.85
N ILE A 68 26.72 6.29 25.98
CA ILE A 68 26.67 5.60 27.27
C ILE A 68 27.97 5.86 28.05
N PRO A 69 27.90 6.31 29.33
CA PRO A 69 29.06 6.49 30.15
C PRO A 69 29.76 5.16 30.43
N GLU A 70 31.09 5.20 30.63
CA GLU A 70 31.88 4.03 31.03
C GLU A 70 31.47 3.53 32.42
N GLY A 71 31.50 2.21 32.62
CA GLY A 71 31.23 1.56 33.90
C GLY A 71 30.21 0.42 33.79
N ASN A 72 29.80 -0.09 34.93
CA ASN A 72 28.75 -1.12 35.02
C ASN A 72 27.41 -0.45 34.85
N ILE A 73 26.69 -0.88 33.81
CA ILE A 73 25.33 -0.41 33.51
C ILE A 73 24.38 -1.58 33.47
N THR A 74 23.11 -1.28 33.70
CA THR A 74 21.99 -2.23 33.47
C THR A 74 21.19 -1.78 32.28
N LEU A 75 21.08 -2.63 31.25
CA LEU A 75 20.17 -2.45 30.16
C LEU A 75 18.82 -3.10 30.48
N ARG A 76 17.78 -2.36 30.35
CA ARG A 76 16.40 -2.83 30.51
C ARG A 76 15.71 -2.94 29.15
N PHE A 77 15.32 -4.15 28.82
CA PHE A 77 14.54 -4.47 27.63
C PHE A 77 13.07 -4.64 28.03
N SER A 78 12.20 -3.84 27.46
CA SER A 78 10.77 -3.89 27.76
C SER A 78 9.91 -3.80 26.52
N HIS A 79 8.97 -4.72 26.41
CA HIS A 79 7.95 -4.74 25.37
C HIS A 79 6.67 -5.29 25.97
N ILE A 80 5.51 -4.81 25.51
CA ILE A 80 4.24 -5.12 26.14
C ILE A 80 3.84 -6.61 26.09
N ALA A 81 4.22 -7.29 24.99
CA ALA A 81 3.91 -8.70 24.81
C ALA A 81 4.98 -9.64 25.39
N TYR A 82 5.99 -9.11 26.08
CA TYR A 82 7.14 -9.87 26.54
C TYR A 82 7.48 -9.52 27.98
N GLU A 83 8.05 -10.49 28.69
CA GLU A 83 8.61 -10.26 30.02
C GLU A 83 9.76 -9.26 29.96
N GLU A 84 9.83 -8.36 30.95
CA GLU A 84 10.93 -7.41 31.06
C GLU A 84 12.23 -8.16 31.35
N LYS A 85 13.28 -7.87 30.57
CA LYS A 85 14.61 -8.45 30.75
C LYS A 85 15.62 -7.38 31.12
N ARG A 86 16.49 -7.69 32.09
CA ARG A 86 17.61 -6.86 32.50
C ARG A 86 18.92 -7.57 32.24
N GLU A 87 19.84 -6.87 31.59
CA GLU A 87 21.20 -7.35 31.32
C GLU A 87 22.21 -6.38 31.91
N ASN A 88 23.10 -6.90 32.75
CA ASN A 88 24.19 -6.13 33.33
C ASN A 88 25.41 -6.19 32.40
N VAL A 89 25.94 -5.04 32.04
CA VAL A 89 27.02 -4.90 31.08
C VAL A 89 28.13 -4.07 31.68
N ASP A 90 29.34 -4.59 31.71
CA ASP A 90 30.53 -3.83 32.06
C ASP A 90 31.07 -3.14 30.81
N LEU A 91 30.83 -1.85 30.73
CA LEU A 91 31.34 -0.97 29.69
C LEU A 91 32.66 -0.38 30.17
N GLY A 92 33.78 -1.09 29.90
CA GLY A 92 35.04 -0.38 29.74
C GLY A 92 34.95 0.58 28.54
N ALA A 93 36.06 1.22 28.14
CA ALA A 93 36.12 2.09 26.95
C ALA A 93 35.86 1.33 25.61
N LYS A 94 34.89 0.42 25.58
CA LYS A 94 34.62 -0.51 24.46
C LYS A 94 33.18 -0.40 24.01
N ASN A 95 32.98 -0.37 22.69
CA ASN A 95 31.67 -0.58 22.10
C ASN A 95 31.32 -2.07 22.17
N ILE A 96 30.06 -2.39 22.51
CA ILE A 96 29.57 -3.76 22.66
C ILE A 96 28.53 -4.04 21.61
N LEU A 97 28.67 -5.19 20.96
CA LEU A 97 27.65 -5.76 20.08
C LEU A 97 27.05 -6.99 20.76
N PHE A 98 25.73 -6.97 20.97
CA PHE A 98 24.98 -8.16 21.33
C PHE A 98 24.58 -8.92 20.06
N GLU A 99 24.83 -10.22 20.00
CA GLU A 99 24.38 -11.04 18.88
C GLU A 99 22.85 -11.03 18.78
N THR A 100 22.17 -11.44 19.83
CA THR A 100 20.70 -11.37 19.93
C THR A 100 20.28 -11.48 21.40
N VAL A 101 19.45 -10.56 21.86
CA VAL A 101 18.80 -10.62 23.16
C VAL A 101 17.46 -11.31 22.99
N LEU A 102 17.25 -12.42 23.68
CA LEU A 102 16.01 -13.20 23.62
C LEU A 102 15.06 -12.74 24.73
N LEU A 103 13.81 -12.43 24.36
CA LEU A 103 12.72 -12.11 25.28
C LEU A 103 11.72 -13.25 25.33
N VAL A 104 11.18 -13.51 26.52
CA VAL A 104 10.16 -14.53 26.77
C VAL A 104 8.78 -13.88 26.55
N PRO A 105 7.89 -14.46 25.72
CA PRO A 105 6.53 -13.98 25.61
C PRO A 105 5.82 -14.02 26.96
N THR A 106 5.10 -12.96 27.31
CA THR A 106 4.29 -12.96 28.53
C THR A 106 3.12 -13.88 28.34
N MET A 107 3.11 -15.04 29.01
CA MET A 107 1.92 -15.89 29.10
C MET A 107 0.90 -15.20 30.00
N LEU A 108 0.05 -14.38 29.44
CA LEU A 108 -1.13 -13.88 30.14
C LEU A 108 -2.18 -15.01 30.15
N GLU A 109 -2.15 -15.86 31.18
CA GLU A 109 -3.23 -16.82 31.44
C GLU A 109 -4.54 -16.03 31.58
N GLY A 110 -5.37 -16.07 30.56
CA GLY A 110 -6.73 -15.53 30.55
C GLY A 110 -6.94 -14.16 29.89
N GLU A 111 -5.93 -13.42 29.52
CA GLU A 111 -6.05 -12.13 28.82
C GLU A 111 -5.24 -12.12 27.51
N ALA A 112 -5.63 -12.94 26.55
CA ALA A 112 -5.02 -12.88 25.23
C ALA A 112 -5.40 -11.57 24.52
N ILE A 113 -4.37 -10.92 23.95
CA ILE A 113 -4.44 -9.80 23.01
C ILE A 113 -4.66 -8.41 23.64
N GLU A 114 -3.66 -7.92 24.28
CA GLU A 114 -3.39 -6.49 24.52
C GLU A 114 -2.67 -5.85 23.30
N VAL A 115 -3.09 -6.17 22.08
CA VAL A 115 -2.25 -5.98 20.88
C VAL A 115 -2.41 -4.61 20.22
N VAL A 116 -3.47 -3.86 20.52
CA VAL A 116 -3.76 -2.66 19.71
C VAL A 116 -3.35 -1.34 20.37
N ALA A 117 -3.26 -1.28 21.68
CA ALA A 117 -3.22 0.01 22.35
C ALA A 117 -1.96 0.36 23.14
N ASN A 118 -1.15 -0.60 23.53
CA ASN A 118 -0.13 -0.32 24.54
C ASN A 118 1.30 -0.11 23.98
N ARG A 119 1.45 0.65 22.89
CA ARG A 119 2.73 1.30 22.55
C ARG A 119 3.04 2.48 23.48
N GLY A 120 2.48 2.48 24.67
CA GLY A 120 2.46 3.59 25.61
C GLY A 120 3.81 4.09 26.11
N ASN A 121 4.87 3.29 26.05
CA ASN A 121 6.23 3.67 26.46
C ASN A 121 7.29 3.43 25.38
N ILE A 122 6.90 3.23 24.14
CA ILE A 122 7.88 3.21 23.06
C ILE A 122 8.46 4.62 22.98
N ILE A 123 9.74 4.75 23.22
CA ILE A 123 10.51 5.88 22.73
C ILE A 123 10.44 5.77 21.22
N LYS A 124 9.37 6.33 20.62
CA LYS A 124 9.32 6.49 19.17
C LYS A 124 10.48 7.42 18.83
N THR A 125 11.59 6.87 18.43
CA THR A 125 12.74 7.59 17.89
C THR A 125 12.47 8.11 16.48
N GLU A 126 11.23 7.92 15.98
CA GLU A 126 10.88 8.23 14.61
C GLU A 126 10.18 9.58 14.52
N THR A 127 10.73 10.42 13.64
CA THR A 127 10.12 11.70 13.25
C THR A 127 8.96 11.53 12.28
N ASP A 128 8.58 10.29 11.94
CA ASP A 128 7.55 10.02 10.96
C ASP A 128 6.20 10.54 11.44
N ILE A 129 5.84 11.69 10.86
CA ILE A 129 4.72 12.51 11.33
C ILE A 129 3.40 11.92 10.87
N ALA A 130 3.43 11.29 9.71
CA ALA A 130 2.26 10.81 9.04
C ALA A 130 2.47 9.35 8.65
N SER A 131 2.74 8.49 9.63
CA SER A 131 2.80 7.05 9.43
C SER A 131 1.56 6.38 10.03
N PHE A 132 0.95 5.50 9.28
CA PHE A 132 -0.03 4.56 9.78
C PHE A 132 0.65 3.20 9.91
N GLN A 133 0.83 2.77 11.13
CA GLN A 133 1.40 1.48 11.46
C GLN A 133 0.32 0.62 12.09
N ALA A 134 0.09 -0.55 11.52
CA ALA A 134 -0.91 -1.48 12.00
C ALA A 134 -0.29 -2.82 12.36
N ASP A 135 -0.71 -3.38 13.49
CA ASP A 135 -0.30 -4.71 13.89
C ASP A 135 -1.00 -5.75 13.00
N PRO A 136 -0.26 -6.62 12.31
CA PRO A 136 -0.82 -7.65 11.45
C PRO A 136 -1.68 -8.68 12.19
N VAL A 137 -1.57 -8.77 13.51
CA VAL A 137 -2.47 -9.61 14.33
C VAL A 137 -3.92 -9.19 14.12
N ILE A 138 -4.20 -7.91 13.88
CA ILE A 138 -5.54 -7.42 13.55
C ILE A 138 -6.11 -8.12 12.32
N LEU A 139 -5.30 -8.39 11.28
CA LEU A 139 -5.73 -9.13 10.08
C LEU A 139 -6.16 -10.57 10.41
N ARG A 140 -5.64 -11.13 11.50
CA ARG A 140 -5.96 -12.49 11.94
C ARG A 140 -7.12 -12.53 12.93
N GLU A 141 -7.30 -11.46 13.71
CA GLU A 141 -8.33 -11.37 14.75
C GLU A 141 -9.64 -10.73 14.28
N VAL A 142 -9.59 -9.90 13.24
CA VAL A 142 -10.76 -9.24 12.65
C VAL A 142 -11.17 -9.98 11.38
N PRO A 143 -12.22 -10.80 11.38
CA PRO A 143 -12.60 -11.64 10.25
C PRO A 143 -12.87 -10.87 8.96
N GLN A 144 -13.39 -9.64 9.04
CA GLN A 144 -13.65 -8.78 7.89
C GLN A 144 -12.37 -8.44 7.13
N LEU A 145 -11.24 -8.27 7.86
CA LEU A 145 -9.94 -7.88 7.31
C LEU A 145 -9.07 -9.09 6.94
N GLY A 146 -9.45 -10.29 7.37
CA GLY A 146 -8.61 -11.49 7.24
C GLY A 146 -8.37 -11.96 5.79
N LYS A 147 -8.98 -11.31 4.82
CA LYS A 147 -8.85 -11.64 3.40
C LYS A 147 -7.77 -10.80 2.71
N ASP A 148 -7.49 -9.57 3.20
CA ASP A 148 -6.72 -8.59 2.45
C ASP A 148 -6.01 -7.57 3.34
N VAL A 149 -4.74 -7.30 3.01
CA VAL A 149 -3.93 -6.27 3.67
C VAL A 149 -4.46 -4.85 3.38
N PHE A 150 -4.97 -4.59 2.17
CA PHE A 150 -5.50 -3.27 1.81
C PHE A 150 -6.80 -2.95 2.56
N GLU A 151 -7.57 -3.97 2.94
CA GLU A 151 -8.73 -3.77 3.81
C GLU A 151 -8.36 -3.09 5.13
N LEU A 152 -7.18 -3.39 5.69
CA LEU A 152 -6.70 -2.73 6.89
C LEU A 152 -6.25 -1.29 6.61
N VAL A 153 -5.52 -1.08 5.52
CA VAL A 153 -5.00 0.24 5.11
C VAL A 153 -6.14 1.23 4.84
N LYS A 154 -7.27 0.76 4.31
CA LYS A 154 -8.42 1.63 4.03
C LYS A 154 -9.07 2.25 5.27
N TYR A 155 -8.84 1.69 6.46
CA TYR A 155 -9.30 2.28 7.73
C TYR A 155 -8.35 3.35 8.29
N SER A 156 -7.24 3.66 7.60
CA SER A 156 -6.43 4.85 7.86
C SER A 156 -7.20 6.13 7.50
N PRO A 157 -7.08 7.23 8.26
CA PRO A 157 -7.73 8.50 7.92
C PRO A 157 -7.24 9.10 6.59
N SER A 158 -5.98 8.86 6.23
CA SER A 158 -5.32 9.43 5.04
C SER A 158 -5.70 8.77 3.72
N VAL A 159 -6.40 7.64 3.77
CA VAL A 159 -6.68 6.79 2.61
C VAL A 159 -8.12 6.96 2.15
N THR A 160 -8.33 7.05 0.85
CA THR A 160 -9.65 6.94 0.22
C THR A 160 -9.62 5.83 -0.85
N ILE A 161 -10.73 5.13 -1.04
CA ILE A 161 -10.86 4.09 -2.07
C ILE A 161 -11.85 4.57 -3.11
N GLY A 162 -11.39 4.66 -4.36
CA GLY A 162 -12.16 5.23 -5.45
C GLY A 162 -13.29 4.36 -5.95
N ASP A 163 -13.06 3.05 -6.02
CA ASP A 163 -13.99 2.08 -6.60
C ASP A 163 -14.08 0.82 -5.73
N GLU A 164 -15.25 0.18 -5.73
CA GLU A 164 -15.46 -1.10 -5.06
C GLU A 164 -14.80 -2.27 -5.78
N PHE A 165 -14.55 -2.13 -7.08
CA PHE A 165 -13.86 -3.13 -7.92
C PHE A 165 -12.35 -2.92 -8.01
N SER A 166 -11.82 -1.91 -7.34
CA SER A 166 -10.38 -1.69 -7.24
C SER A 166 -10.01 -1.51 -5.78
N PRO A 167 -9.19 -2.38 -5.19
CA PRO A 167 -8.65 -2.18 -3.85
C PRO A 167 -7.55 -1.11 -3.85
N LEU A 168 -7.20 -0.54 -5.00
CA LEU A 168 -6.27 0.57 -5.10
C LEU A 168 -6.78 1.77 -4.31
N TYR A 169 -5.87 2.43 -3.65
CA TYR A 169 -6.18 3.50 -2.73
C TYR A 169 -5.52 4.82 -3.13
N ASN A 170 -6.24 5.90 -2.88
CA ASN A 170 -5.74 7.25 -2.99
C ASN A 170 -5.24 7.74 -1.61
N VAL A 171 -4.14 8.45 -1.57
CA VAL A 171 -3.59 9.02 -0.34
C VAL A 171 -3.62 10.53 -0.43
N ARG A 172 -4.43 11.16 0.44
CA ARG A 172 -4.56 12.63 0.47
C ARG A 172 -4.86 13.20 -0.92
N GLY A 173 -5.81 12.59 -1.63
CA GLY A 173 -6.25 13.03 -2.95
C GLY A 173 -5.24 12.81 -4.09
N SER A 174 -4.19 12.01 -3.88
CA SER A 174 -3.30 11.57 -4.96
C SER A 174 -3.92 10.42 -5.74
N ASP A 175 -3.40 10.20 -6.93
CA ASP A 175 -3.74 9.05 -7.75
C ASP A 175 -3.12 7.75 -7.18
N PRO A 176 -3.75 6.57 -7.32
CA PRO A 176 -3.18 5.29 -6.90
C PRO A 176 -1.79 5.01 -7.47
N SER A 177 -1.51 5.43 -8.69
CA SER A 177 -0.21 5.29 -9.37
C SER A 177 0.94 6.07 -8.72
N GLU A 178 0.60 7.03 -7.86
CA GLU A 178 1.56 7.84 -7.12
C GLU A 178 2.03 7.16 -5.81
N ASN A 179 1.47 6.00 -5.45
CA ASN A 179 1.87 5.22 -4.28
C ASN A 179 2.97 4.21 -4.63
N LEU A 180 3.90 4.00 -3.70
CA LEU A 180 4.88 2.92 -3.76
C LEU A 180 4.43 1.78 -2.86
N VAL A 181 4.33 0.58 -3.40
CA VAL A 181 4.09 -0.63 -2.60
C VAL A 181 5.33 -1.51 -2.65
N GLN A 182 5.84 -1.87 -1.48
CA GLN A 182 7.02 -2.71 -1.33
C GLN A 182 6.76 -3.90 -0.42
N LEU A 183 7.24 -5.07 -0.82
CA LEU A 183 7.30 -6.27 0.00
C LEU A 183 8.77 -6.59 0.27
N ASP A 184 9.18 -6.60 1.53
CA ASP A 184 10.59 -6.77 1.94
C ASP A 184 11.56 -5.80 1.25
N GLY A 185 11.07 -4.64 0.79
CA GLY A 185 11.79 -3.62 0.03
C GLY A 185 11.82 -3.83 -1.49
N MET A 186 11.27 -4.93 -2.01
CA MET A 186 11.05 -5.15 -3.45
C MET A 186 9.83 -4.35 -3.91
N THR A 187 9.95 -3.58 -4.97
CA THR A 187 8.80 -2.88 -5.58
C THR A 187 7.82 -3.87 -6.18
N ILE A 188 6.54 -3.76 -5.85
CA ILE A 188 5.47 -4.57 -6.42
C ILE A 188 4.59 -3.68 -7.28
N TYR A 189 4.54 -3.99 -8.57
CA TYR A 189 3.70 -3.30 -9.54
C TYR A 189 2.29 -3.90 -9.52
N ASN A 190 1.26 -3.07 -9.77
CA ASN A 190 -0.14 -3.49 -9.74
C ASN A 190 -0.46 -4.44 -8.56
N PRO A 191 -0.40 -3.97 -7.32
CA PRO A 191 -0.41 -4.81 -6.12
C PRO A 191 -1.81 -5.33 -5.75
N GLN A 192 -2.67 -5.56 -6.73
CA GLN A 192 -4.04 -6.01 -6.58
C GLN A 192 -4.36 -7.20 -7.49
N HIS A 193 -5.29 -8.05 -7.04
CA HIS A 193 -5.96 -8.99 -7.90
C HIS A 193 -6.99 -8.27 -8.77
N LEU A 194 -7.19 -8.75 -9.99
CA LEU A 194 -8.15 -8.20 -10.93
C LEU A 194 -9.59 -8.23 -10.36
N PHE A 195 -10.46 -7.34 -10.83
CA PHE A 195 -11.83 -7.15 -10.35
C PHE A 195 -11.97 -6.77 -8.86
N GLY A 196 -10.94 -6.20 -8.25
CA GLY A 196 -11.04 -5.73 -6.87
C GLY A 196 -11.14 -6.84 -5.83
N TYR A 197 -10.72 -8.06 -6.16
CA TYR A 197 -10.72 -9.19 -5.21
C TYR A 197 -9.75 -9.01 -4.02
N GLY A 198 -8.99 -7.93 -4.01
CA GLY A 198 -8.11 -7.54 -2.92
C GLY A 198 -6.64 -7.44 -3.32
N ALA A 199 -5.78 -7.23 -2.33
CA ALA A 199 -4.33 -7.20 -2.52
C ALA A 199 -3.77 -8.59 -2.86
N ILE A 200 -2.69 -8.61 -3.63
CA ILE A 200 -1.97 -9.86 -3.98
C ILE A 200 -1.10 -10.42 -2.84
N PHE A 201 -1.26 -9.90 -1.62
CA PHE A 201 -0.46 -10.30 -0.46
C PHE A 201 -1.26 -11.19 0.47
N ASN A 202 -0.77 -12.39 0.73
CA ASN A 202 -1.37 -13.30 1.72
C ASN A 202 -1.27 -12.68 3.13
N PRO A 203 -2.38 -12.42 3.84
CA PRO A 203 -2.33 -11.83 5.17
C PRO A 203 -1.55 -12.65 6.22
N LEU A 204 -1.44 -13.97 6.04
CA LEU A 204 -0.72 -14.85 6.95
C LEU A 204 0.80 -14.70 6.87
N MET A 205 1.31 -14.15 5.76
CA MET A 205 2.74 -13.94 5.59
C MET A 205 3.25 -12.64 6.21
N ILE A 206 2.37 -11.72 6.56
CA ILE A 206 2.76 -10.35 6.93
C ILE A 206 3.15 -10.28 8.40
N LYS A 207 4.34 -9.73 8.67
CA LYS A 207 4.90 -9.40 9.97
C LYS A 207 4.66 -7.95 10.37
N ASN A 208 4.74 -7.02 9.40
CA ASN A 208 4.55 -5.59 9.67
C ASN A 208 3.93 -4.88 8.46
N ILE A 209 3.07 -3.92 8.76
CA ILE A 209 2.43 -3.03 7.79
C ILE A 209 2.73 -1.60 8.21
N GLU A 210 3.49 -0.90 7.37
CA GLU A 210 3.84 0.49 7.58
C GLU A 210 3.47 1.30 6.35
N MET A 211 2.68 2.34 6.55
CA MET A 211 2.29 3.26 5.51
C MET A 211 2.77 4.67 5.84
N LEU A 212 3.68 5.20 5.03
CA LEU A 212 4.18 6.56 5.11
C LEU A 212 3.35 7.43 4.15
N VAL A 213 2.59 8.37 4.69
CA VAL A 213 1.64 9.19 3.91
C VAL A 213 2.17 10.62 3.63
N GLY A 214 3.47 10.81 3.74
CA GLY A 214 4.21 12.04 3.51
C GLY A 214 5.25 12.29 4.59
N GLY A 215 6.17 13.22 4.32
CA GLY A 215 7.27 13.50 5.25
C GLY A 215 8.29 12.37 5.37
N PHE A 216 8.30 11.41 4.44
CA PHE A 216 9.19 10.25 4.50
C PHE A 216 10.64 10.58 4.16
N ASP A 217 11.53 9.75 4.69
CA ASP A 217 12.97 9.91 4.68
C ASP A 217 13.60 9.99 3.27
N ALA A 218 14.82 10.55 3.19
CA ALA A 218 15.55 10.72 1.93
C ALA A 218 15.94 9.39 1.25
N GLU A 219 15.92 8.28 1.98
CA GLU A 219 16.16 6.94 1.43
C GLU A 219 15.05 6.46 0.49
N TYR A 220 13.85 7.02 0.61
CA TYR A 220 12.71 6.68 -0.24
C TYR A 220 12.58 7.67 -1.40
N GLY A 221 12.21 7.19 -2.58
CA GLY A 221 12.03 8.04 -3.75
C GLY A 221 11.23 7.37 -4.86
N GLY A 222 11.07 8.08 -5.98
CA GLY A 222 10.41 7.56 -7.19
C GLY A 222 8.89 7.54 -7.15
N ARG A 223 8.26 8.05 -6.06
CA ARG A 223 6.81 8.22 -5.93
C ARG A 223 6.47 9.52 -5.19
N ASN A 224 5.26 10.03 -5.47
CA ASN A 224 4.81 11.36 -5.02
C ASN A 224 3.88 11.35 -3.82
N ALA A 225 3.18 10.23 -3.53
CA ALA A 225 2.09 10.24 -2.57
C ALA A 225 2.42 9.54 -1.27
N SER A 226 2.66 8.26 -1.32
CA SER A 226 2.87 7.43 -0.14
C SER A 226 3.77 6.23 -0.42
N ILE A 227 4.18 5.58 0.66
CA ILE A 227 4.91 4.32 0.62
C ILE A 227 4.19 3.35 1.55
N LEU A 228 3.74 2.23 1.00
CA LEU A 228 3.28 1.09 1.79
C LEU A 228 4.40 0.05 1.83
N TYR A 229 4.97 -0.13 3.00
CA TYR A 229 6.04 -1.09 3.24
C TYR A 229 5.48 -2.30 4.00
N LEU A 230 5.54 -3.45 3.35
CA LEU A 230 5.14 -4.74 3.92
C LEU A 230 6.39 -5.56 4.23
N THR A 231 6.44 -6.12 5.43
CA THR A 231 7.52 -7.03 5.83
C THR A 231 6.93 -8.43 5.99
N SER A 232 7.55 -9.41 5.34
CA SER A 232 7.18 -10.80 5.52
C SER A 232 7.76 -11.38 6.82
N ARG A 233 7.05 -12.38 7.39
CA ARG A 233 7.49 -13.13 8.56
C ARG A 233 8.80 -13.87 8.26
N GLU A 234 9.53 -14.19 9.32
CA GLU A 234 10.91 -14.69 9.20
C GLU A 234 11.02 -16.21 9.34
N GLY A 235 9.93 -16.88 9.73
CA GLY A 235 9.92 -18.31 9.99
C GLY A 235 10.24 -18.64 11.46
N HIS A 236 10.14 -19.91 11.84
CA HIS A 236 10.30 -20.41 13.20
C HIS A 236 11.62 -21.15 13.37
N GLN A 237 12.34 -20.94 14.49
CA GLN A 237 13.69 -21.50 14.69
C GLN A 237 13.69 -22.98 15.16
N SER A 238 12.70 -23.38 15.93
CA SER A 238 12.72 -24.67 16.64
C SER A 238 11.72 -25.68 16.07
N GLU A 239 10.54 -25.23 15.65
CA GLU A 239 9.42 -26.10 15.31
C GLU A 239 8.77 -25.71 13.99
N VAL A 240 7.93 -26.56 13.45
CA VAL A 240 7.10 -26.27 12.30
C VAL A 240 5.77 -25.72 12.78
N HIS A 241 5.46 -24.51 12.37
CA HIS A 241 4.18 -23.87 12.65
C HIS A 241 3.46 -23.55 11.34
N GLY A 242 2.14 -23.59 11.37
CA GLY A 242 1.37 -23.28 10.17
C GLY A 242 -0.05 -22.84 10.49
N GLU A 243 -0.65 -22.15 9.54
CA GLU A 243 -2.08 -21.85 9.56
C GLU A 243 -2.67 -22.16 8.18
N PHE A 244 -3.79 -22.84 8.16
CA PHE A 244 -4.52 -23.22 6.96
C PHE A 244 -5.99 -22.83 7.07
N ARG A 245 -6.50 -22.12 6.05
CA ARG A 245 -7.87 -21.62 5.95
C ARG A 245 -8.51 -22.13 4.67
N PRO A 246 -9.21 -23.25 4.68
CA PRO A 246 -9.98 -23.72 3.54
C PRO A 246 -11.22 -22.86 3.33
N SER A 247 -11.62 -22.70 2.06
CA SER A 247 -12.88 -22.08 1.67
C SER A 247 -13.53 -22.87 0.51
N ILE A 248 -14.79 -22.56 0.22
CA ILE A 248 -15.51 -23.20 -0.91
C ILE A 248 -14.82 -22.86 -2.25
N SER A 249 -14.23 -21.68 -2.37
CA SER A 249 -13.57 -21.20 -3.59
C SER A 249 -12.07 -21.46 -3.65
N GLY A 250 -11.44 -21.98 -2.57
CA GLY A 250 -10.00 -22.19 -2.55
C GLY A 250 -9.43 -22.34 -1.16
N PHE A 251 -8.19 -21.89 -0.96
CA PHE A 251 -7.54 -21.93 0.33
C PHE A 251 -6.53 -20.79 0.51
N VAL A 252 -6.23 -20.51 1.79
CA VAL A 252 -5.14 -19.63 2.23
C VAL A 252 -4.31 -20.40 3.23
N GLY A 253 -2.98 -20.42 3.08
CA GLY A 253 -2.09 -21.14 3.98
C GLY A 253 -0.75 -20.46 4.15
N ALA A 254 -0.11 -20.73 5.29
CA ALA A 254 1.28 -20.37 5.57
C ALA A 254 1.91 -21.43 6.47
N VAL A 255 3.20 -21.68 6.28
CA VAL A 255 4.00 -22.57 7.10
C VAL A 255 5.36 -21.95 7.37
N GLU A 256 5.82 -22.08 8.60
CA GLU A 256 7.10 -21.61 9.12
C GLU A 256 7.87 -22.77 9.71
N PHE A 257 9.16 -22.83 9.42
CA PHE A 257 9.97 -23.96 9.85
C PHE A 257 11.47 -23.63 9.92
N PRO A 258 12.22 -24.36 10.76
CA PRO A 258 13.68 -24.27 10.75
C PRO A 258 14.23 -24.84 9.43
N ALA A 259 15.15 -24.13 8.81
CA ALA A 259 15.76 -24.52 7.53
C ALA A 259 17.30 -24.49 7.63
N GLY A 260 17.89 -25.57 8.02
CA GLY A 260 19.34 -25.67 8.27
C GLY A 260 19.78 -24.78 9.44
N LYS A 261 20.64 -23.78 9.18
CA LYS A 261 21.08 -22.79 10.16
C LYS A 261 20.25 -21.50 10.13
N GLY A 262 19.14 -21.49 9.45
CA GLY A 262 18.23 -20.35 9.30
C GLY A 262 16.81 -20.77 9.49
N THR A 263 15.90 -19.85 9.15
CA THR A 263 14.45 -20.05 9.21
C THR A 263 13.86 -19.82 7.85
N ALA A 264 12.75 -20.48 7.55
CA ALA A 264 12.02 -20.30 6.32
C ALA A 264 10.52 -20.14 6.58
N MET A 265 9.89 -19.41 5.69
CA MET A 265 8.45 -19.24 5.66
C MET A 265 7.96 -19.38 4.23
N LEU A 266 6.91 -20.15 4.04
CA LEU A 266 6.20 -20.30 2.78
C LEU A 266 4.72 -19.97 3.00
N SER A 267 4.14 -19.22 2.08
CA SER A 267 2.70 -18.97 2.10
C SER A 267 2.12 -19.03 0.70
N GLY A 268 0.86 -19.42 0.62
CA GLY A 268 0.15 -19.47 -0.64
C GLY A 268 -1.33 -19.23 -0.46
N ARG A 269 -1.92 -18.66 -1.48
CA ARG A 269 -3.35 -18.47 -1.60
C ARG A 269 -3.77 -18.86 -3.02
N PHE A 270 -4.87 -19.56 -3.09
CA PHE A 270 -5.46 -19.97 -4.35
C PHE A 270 -6.97 -19.77 -4.27
N THR A 271 -7.52 -19.18 -5.29
CA THR A 271 -8.97 -19.02 -5.41
C THR A 271 -9.39 -19.29 -6.85
N SER A 272 -10.36 -20.17 -6.99
CA SER A 272 -11.10 -20.38 -8.22
C SER A 272 -12.56 -20.06 -7.91
N ASP A 273 -13.07 -18.99 -8.47
CA ASP A 273 -14.45 -18.60 -8.17
C ASP A 273 -15.44 -19.46 -8.95
N ILE A 274 -15.72 -20.62 -8.38
CA ILE A 274 -16.71 -21.56 -8.90
C ILE A 274 -18.10 -20.91 -8.90
N VAL A 275 -18.38 -20.01 -7.95
CA VAL A 275 -19.67 -19.37 -7.80
C VAL A 275 -19.94 -18.40 -8.94
N THR A 276 -19.00 -17.51 -9.26
CA THR A 276 -19.12 -16.60 -10.40
C THR A 276 -19.14 -17.35 -11.73
N ARG A 277 -18.39 -18.45 -11.83
CA ARG A 277 -18.41 -19.27 -13.03
C ARG A 277 -19.75 -19.96 -13.27
N VAL A 278 -20.38 -20.47 -12.22
CA VAL A 278 -21.68 -21.17 -12.33
C VAL A 278 -22.82 -20.17 -12.49
N ILE A 279 -22.80 -19.05 -11.78
CA ILE A 279 -23.90 -18.07 -11.77
C ILE A 279 -23.79 -17.09 -12.94
N MET A 280 -22.57 -16.60 -13.25
CA MET A 280 -22.34 -15.50 -14.20
C MET A 280 -21.62 -15.94 -15.49
N GLY A 281 -21.19 -17.20 -15.58
CA GLY A 281 -20.39 -17.66 -16.72
C GLY A 281 -18.97 -17.10 -16.78
N MET A 282 -18.51 -16.46 -15.71
CA MET A 282 -17.20 -15.81 -15.64
C MET A 282 -16.18 -16.78 -15.05
N GLY A 283 -15.15 -17.13 -15.85
CA GLY A 283 -13.98 -17.88 -15.36
C GLY A 283 -13.01 -16.93 -14.65
N ASN A 284 -12.83 -17.13 -13.37
CA ASN A 284 -11.85 -16.37 -12.59
C ASN A 284 -10.96 -17.32 -11.78
N LEU A 285 -9.66 -17.13 -11.89
CA LEU A 285 -8.67 -17.87 -11.14
C LEU A 285 -7.56 -16.91 -10.74
N TRP A 286 -7.25 -16.84 -9.45
CA TRP A 286 -6.10 -16.12 -8.98
C TRP A 286 -5.35 -16.89 -7.90
N ALA A 287 -4.04 -16.68 -7.87
CA ALA A 287 -3.16 -17.32 -6.93
C ALA A 287 -2.00 -16.39 -6.58
N ASP A 288 -1.57 -16.44 -5.35
CA ASP A 288 -0.32 -15.83 -4.90
C ASP A 288 0.50 -16.81 -4.07
N PHE A 289 1.81 -16.63 -4.15
CA PHE A 289 2.79 -17.41 -3.41
C PHE A 289 3.90 -16.48 -2.92
N ASN A 290 4.32 -16.67 -1.68
CA ASN A 290 5.48 -16.00 -1.09
C ASN A 290 6.36 -17.02 -0.38
N GLY A 291 7.68 -16.86 -0.53
CA GLY A 291 8.68 -17.62 0.19
C GLY A 291 9.78 -16.69 0.71
N SER A 292 10.16 -16.88 1.96
CA SER A 292 11.31 -16.19 2.54
C SER A 292 12.23 -17.16 3.28
N TYR A 293 13.52 -16.89 3.21
CA TYR A 293 14.54 -17.59 3.97
C TYR A 293 15.47 -16.57 4.61
N GLN A 294 15.76 -16.76 5.89
CA GLN A 294 16.64 -15.86 6.62
C GLN A 294 17.68 -16.62 7.44
N ARG A 295 18.87 -16.05 7.48
CA ARG A 295 20.00 -16.62 8.24
C ARG A 295 20.98 -15.53 8.68
N ASN A 296 21.56 -15.71 9.88
CA ASN A 296 22.71 -14.93 10.32
C ASN A 296 24.01 -15.64 9.91
N ILE A 297 24.94 -14.90 9.33
CA ILE A 297 26.29 -15.33 8.94
C ILE A 297 27.27 -14.37 9.58
N GLY A 298 27.80 -14.71 10.77
CA GLY A 298 28.51 -13.77 11.60
C GLY A 298 27.64 -12.56 11.91
N ASP A 299 28.20 -11.37 11.76
CA ASP A 299 27.50 -10.09 12.01
C ASP A 299 26.62 -9.64 10.83
N THR A 300 26.41 -10.52 9.85
CA THR A 300 25.58 -10.24 8.68
C THR A 300 24.30 -11.07 8.71
N ARG A 301 23.17 -10.39 8.72
CA ARG A 301 21.86 -10.99 8.50
C ARG A 301 21.55 -11.00 7.02
N VAL A 302 21.19 -12.15 6.49
CA VAL A 302 20.86 -12.38 5.08
C VAL A 302 19.40 -12.81 4.99
N LYS A 303 18.59 -12.14 4.16
CA LYS A 303 17.23 -12.53 3.83
C LYS A 303 17.08 -12.68 2.32
N LEU A 304 16.55 -13.83 1.90
CA LEU A 304 16.09 -14.11 0.55
C LEU A 304 14.56 -14.04 0.55
N SER A 305 13.98 -13.36 -0.42
CA SER A 305 12.52 -13.27 -0.59
C SER A 305 12.15 -13.56 -2.02
N ALA A 306 11.07 -14.31 -2.21
CA ALA A 306 10.49 -14.63 -3.51
C ALA A 306 8.97 -14.39 -3.44
N PHE A 307 8.44 -13.73 -4.45
CA PHE A 307 7.02 -13.42 -4.57
C PHE A 307 6.52 -13.71 -5.98
N PHE A 308 5.33 -14.27 -6.07
CA PHE A 308 4.65 -14.60 -7.30
C PHE A 308 3.14 -14.42 -7.13
N ALA A 309 2.48 -13.73 -8.06
CA ALA A 309 1.02 -13.66 -8.10
C ALA A 309 0.54 -13.71 -9.55
N ARG A 310 -0.54 -14.45 -9.78
CA ARG A 310 -1.14 -14.61 -11.10
C ARG A 310 -2.64 -14.50 -11.03
N ASP A 311 -3.20 -13.74 -11.97
CA ASP A 311 -4.63 -13.66 -12.25
C ASP A 311 -4.92 -14.12 -13.67
N TYR A 312 -5.98 -14.89 -13.80
CA TYR A 312 -6.55 -15.24 -15.08
C TYR A 312 -8.06 -15.02 -15.03
N ILE A 313 -8.54 -14.22 -15.94
CA ILE A 313 -9.95 -13.89 -16.08
C ILE A 313 -10.36 -14.15 -17.50
N ASP A 314 -11.48 -14.84 -17.68
CA ASP A 314 -12.10 -15.10 -18.97
C ASP A 314 -13.61 -15.00 -18.79
N PHE A 315 -14.21 -13.97 -19.37
CA PHE A 315 -15.65 -13.84 -19.37
C PHE A 315 -16.16 -13.43 -20.75
N ASP A 316 -17.34 -13.93 -21.05
CA ASP A 316 -18.13 -13.56 -22.20
C ASP A 316 -19.54 -13.27 -21.72
N VAL A 317 -19.97 -12.04 -21.85
CA VAL A 317 -21.29 -11.55 -21.41
C VAL A 317 -22.30 -11.58 -22.55
N ALA A 318 -22.25 -12.60 -23.39
CA ALA A 318 -23.15 -12.79 -24.53
C ALA A 318 -24.65 -12.85 -24.15
N ARG A 319 -24.96 -13.06 -22.87
CA ARG A 319 -26.33 -13.36 -22.43
C ARG A 319 -27.11 -12.21 -21.83
N TYR A 320 -26.54 -11.01 -21.75
CA TYR A 320 -27.22 -9.85 -21.14
C TYR A 320 -27.82 -8.87 -22.12
N ALA A 321 -27.87 -9.20 -23.45
CA ALA A 321 -28.48 -8.38 -24.48
C ALA A 321 -30.04 -8.29 -24.42
N PHE A 322 -30.66 -8.90 -23.42
CA PHE A 322 -32.11 -8.83 -23.21
C PHE A 322 -32.65 -7.44 -22.82
N TYR A 323 -31.80 -6.43 -22.69
CA TYR A 323 -32.20 -5.08 -22.29
C TYR A 323 -32.31 -4.08 -23.42
N TYR A 324 -31.91 -4.44 -24.66
CA TYR A 324 -32.08 -3.57 -25.82
C TYR A 324 -33.10 -4.21 -26.78
N ASP A 325 -34.28 -3.64 -26.80
CA ASP A 325 -35.35 -4.01 -27.75
C ASP A 325 -35.00 -3.45 -29.14
N ILE A 326 -33.90 -3.91 -29.72
CA ILE A 326 -33.46 -3.60 -31.08
C ILE A 326 -33.82 -4.81 -31.95
N PRO A 327 -34.85 -4.70 -32.80
CA PRO A 327 -35.38 -5.85 -33.55
C PRO A 327 -34.34 -6.51 -34.48
N GLU A 328 -33.36 -5.75 -34.98
CA GLU A 328 -32.33 -6.20 -35.92
C GLU A 328 -31.12 -6.83 -35.20
N LEU A 329 -31.01 -6.68 -33.87
CA LEU A 329 -29.90 -7.23 -33.10
C LEU A 329 -30.15 -8.70 -32.76
N ARG A 330 -29.41 -9.61 -33.43
CA ARG A 330 -29.55 -11.06 -33.23
C ARG A 330 -28.69 -11.58 -32.09
N ASP A 331 -27.50 -11.04 -31.94
CA ASP A 331 -26.55 -11.44 -30.89
C ASP A 331 -25.63 -10.26 -30.54
N TYR A 332 -25.36 -10.12 -29.26
CA TYR A 332 -24.44 -9.13 -28.75
C TYR A 332 -23.60 -9.75 -27.64
N SER A 333 -22.30 -9.77 -27.82
CA SER A 333 -21.40 -10.25 -26.77
C SER A 333 -20.24 -9.31 -26.55
N VAL A 334 -19.96 -9.05 -25.27
CA VAL A 334 -18.74 -8.39 -24.81
C VAL A 334 -17.96 -9.38 -23.99
N GLY A 335 -16.76 -9.67 -24.41
CA GLY A 335 -15.88 -10.56 -23.69
C GLY A 335 -14.55 -9.89 -23.36
N ASN A 336 -13.94 -10.40 -22.31
CA ASN A 336 -12.61 -10.01 -21.91
C ASN A 336 -11.83 -11.23 -21.42
N ARG A 337 -10.59 -11.31 -21.88
CA ARG A 337 -9.61 -12.28 -21.38
C ARG A 337 -8.39 -11.53 -20.89
N THR A 338 -8.11 -11.63 -19.61
CA THR A 338 -6.94 -11.00 -19.00
C THR A 338 -6.10 -12.03 -18.27
N ASN A 339 -4.80 -11.99 -18.51
CA ASN A 339 -3.80 -12.74 -17.78
C ASN A 339 -2.79 -11.73 -17.21
N ALA A 340 -2.70 -11.64 -15.89
CA ALA A 340 -1.74 -10.78 -15.20
C ALA A 340 -0.80 -11.62 -14.36
N LEU A 341 0.50 -11.28 -14.39
CA LEU A 341 1.55 -12.00 -13.70
C LEU A 341 2.47 -11.01 -12.99
N ASN A 342 2.57 -11.14 -11.68
CA ASN A 342 3.48 -10.37 -10.83
C ASN A 342 4.53 -11.29 -10.22
N ARG A 343 5.81 -10.89 -10.23
CA ARG A 343 6.92 -11.69 -9.71
C ARG A 343 8.02 -10.78 -9.18
N ALA A 344 8.59 -11.16 -8.04
CA ALA A 344 9.73 -10.46 -7.47
C ALA A 344 10.65 -11.43 -6.74
N PHE A 345 11.96 -11.17 -6.81
CA PHE A 345 13.00 -11.93 -6.12
C PHE A 345 14.01 -10.95 -5.56
N GLY A 346 14.36 -11.11 -4.29
CA GLY A 346 15.28 -10.19 -3.61
C GLY A 346 16.23 -10.87 -2.67
N LEU A 347 17.44 -10.31 -2.60
CA LEU A 347 18.47 -10.58 -1.60
C LEU A 347 18.70 -9.30 -0.81
N ARG A 348 18.41 -9.33 0.48
CA ARG A 348 18.73 -8.25 1.42
C ARG A 348 19.78 -8.71 2.40
N THR A 349 20.80 -7.87 2.63
CA THR A 349 21.79 -8.11 3.69
C THR A 349 21.84 -6.91 4.63
N ARG A 350 22.08 -7.17 5.89
CA ARG A 350 22.37 -6.16 6.90
C ARG A 350 23.60 -6.60 7.68
N SER A 351 24.71 -5.89 7.49
CA SER A 351 26.00 -6.17 8.07
C SER A 351 26.34 -5.12 9.11
N ILE A 352 26.64 -5.56 10.33
CA ILE A 352 27.15 -4.71 11.39
C ILE A 352 28.66 -4.68 11.24
N LEU A 353 29.18 -3.68 10.54
CA LEU A 353 30.64 -3.55 10.29
C LEU A 353 31.37 -3.19 11.57
N THR A 354 30.77 -2.34 12.38
CA THR A 354 31.18 -2.00 13.75
C THR A 354 29.91 -1.66 14.55
N PRO A 355 29.93 -1.61 15.89
CA PRO A 355 28.77 -1.18 16.68
C PRO A 355 28.21 0.20 16.32
N LYS A 356 28.99 1.02 15.61
CA LYS A 356 28.61 2.35 15.14
C LYS A 356 28.33 2.42 13.63
N LEU A 357 28.58 1.33 12.88
CA LEU A 357 28.51 1.37 11.40
C LEU A 357 27.76 0.15 10.89
N VAL A 358 26.61 0.39 10.28
CA VAL A 358 25.74 -0.64 9.70
C VAL A 358 25.59 -0.41 8.20
N LEU A 359 25.87 -1.47 7.43
CA LEU A 359 25.67 -1.49 5.99
C LEU A 359 24.45 -2.36 5.64
N GLU A 360 23.49 -1.79 4.95
CA GLU A 360 22.38 -2.52 4.36
C GLU A 360 22.55 -2.56 2.84
N THR A 361 22.46 -3.75 2.25
CA THR A 361 22.41 -3.89 0.79
C THR A 361 21.16 -4.63 0.38
N HIS A 362 20.60 -4.23 -0.74
CA HIS A 362 19.44 -4.88 -1.30
C HIS A 362 19.58 -4.96 -2.82
N VAL A 363 19.50 -6.17 -3.35
CA VAL A 363 19.48 -6.45 -4.78
C VAL A 363 18.20 -7.22 -5.07
N TYR A 364 17.37 -6.69 -5.97
CA TYR A 364 16.14 -7.37 -6.33
C TYR A 364 15.81 -7.20 -7.81
N SER A 365 14.98 -8.10 -8.31
CA SER A 365 14.31 -7.99 -9.61
C SER A 365 12.82 -8.11 -9.40
N SER A 366 12.05 -7.20 -10.00
CA SER A 366 10.59 -7.22 -10.01
C SER A 366 10.08 -7.12 -11.43
N ALA A 367 8.96 -7.79 -11.72
CA ALA A 367 8.31 -7.71 -13.02
C ALA A 367 6.80 -7.86 -12.91
N PHE A 368 6.09 -7.12 -13.74
CA PHE A 368 4.66 -7.24 -13.96
C PHE A 368 4.38 -7.35 -15.44
N ASP A 369 3.67 -8.39 -15.81
CA ASP A 369 3.23 -8.68 -17.18
C ASP A 369 1.71 -8.73 -17.19
N VAL A 370 1.07 -8.03 -18.12
CA VAL A 370 -0.35 -8.13 -18.37
C VAL A 370 -0.64 -8.27 -19.86
N ASP A 371 -1.55 -9.18 -20.15
CA ASP A 371 -2.09 -9.45 -21.49
C ASP A 371 -3.63 -9.34 -21.37
N ASN A 372 -4.21 -8.34 -22.02
CA ASN A 372 -5.62 -8.03 -21.96
C ASN A 372 -6.22 -8.01 -23.36
N GLN A 373 -7.15 -8.91 -23.62
CA GLN A 373 -7.89 -9.03 -24.86
C GLN A 373 -9.36 -8.68 -24.57
N THR A 374 -9.86 -7.66 -25.24
CA THR A 374 -11.27 -7.28 -25.16
C THR A 374 -11.89 -7.46 -26.54
N PHE A 375 -13.03 -8.08 -26.60
CA PHE A 375 -13.76 -8.22 -27.85
C PHE A 375 -15.23 -7.79 -27.71
N LEU A 376 -15.71 -7.13 -28.71
CA LEU A 376 -17.11 -6.78 -28.92
C LEU A 376 -17.56 -7.49 -30.18
N ARG A 377 -18.54 -8.36 -30.05
CA ARG A 377 -19.20 -9.04 -31.17
C ARG A 377 -20.64 -8.59 -31.25
N VAL A 378 -21.03 -8.13 -32.39
CA VAL A 378 -22.41 -7.71 -32.66
C VAL A 378 -22.88 -8.45 -33.92
N VAL A 379 -23.98 -9.16 -33.84
CA VAL A 379 -24.60 -9.83 -34.98
C VAL A 379 -25.89 -9.08 -35.28
N VAL A 380 -25.97 -8.48 -36.47
CA VAL A 380 -27.12 -7.72 -36.96
C VAL A 380 -27.70 -8.43 -38.15
N GLU A 381 -29.01 -8.59 -38.16
CA GLU A 381 -29.72 -9.11 -39.34
C GLU A 381 -29.78 -8.04 -40.44
N ASP A 382 -29.17 -8.33 -41.59
CA ASP A 382 -29.42 -7.59 -42.82
C ASP A 382 -30.75 -8.05 -43.39
N THR A 383 -31.82 -7.31 -43.08
CA THR A 383 -33.19 -7.63 -43.51
C THR A 383 -33.39 -7.52 -45.03
N ILE A 384 -32.46 -6.87 -45.75
CA ILE A 384 -32.54 -6.74 -47.23
C ILE A 384 -32.03 -8.01 -47.87
N ASN A 385 -30.93 -8.55 -47.40
CA ASN A 385 -30.27 -9.74 -47.96
C ASN A 385 -30.64 -11.04 -47.20
N ASN A 386 -31.35 -10.92 -46.08
CA ASN A 386 -31.72 -12.03 -45.19
C ASN A 386 -30.46 -12.83 -44.70
N ILE A 387 -29.43 -12.11 -44.36
CA ILE A 387 -28.16 -12.66 -43.84
C ILE A 387 -27.77 -11.99 -42.50
N ASP A 388 -27.12 -12.73 -41.65
CA ASP A 388 -26.54 -12.18 -40.42
C ASP A 388 -25.17 -11.56 -40.71
N VAL A 389 -25.01 -10.29 -40.43
CA VAL A 389 -23.74 -9.56 -40.49
C VAL A 389 -23.09 -9.56 -39.11
N THR A 390 -21.96 -10.17 -38.98
CA THR A 390 -21.17 -10.15 -37.74
C THR A 390 -20.17 -9.00 -37.79
N LEU A 391 -20.33 -8.04 -36.91
CA LEU A 391 -19.33 -7.01 -36.59
C LEU A 391 -18.54 -7.46 -35.39
N MET A 392 -17.23 -7.54 -35.54
CA MET A 392 -16.31 -7.92 -34.46
C MET A 392 -15.26 -6.83 -34.27
N ASN A 393 -15.15 -6.33 -33.07
CA ASN A 393 -14.10 -5.39 -32.67
C ASN A 393 -13.25 -6.07 -31.60
N GLU A 394 -11.96 -6.25 -31.87
CA GLU A 394 -11.01 -6.87 -30.96
C GLU A 394 -9.89 -5.88 -30.64
N THR A 395 -9.58 -5.76 -29.36
CA THR A 395 -8.47 -4.98 -28.86
C THR A 395 -7.56 -5.91 -28.06
N ASP A 396 -6.29 -5.96 -28.42
CA ASP A 396 -5.24 -6.70 -27.69
C ASP A 396 -4.22 -5.70 -27.14
N MET A 397 -4.06 -5.68 -25.83
CA MET A 397 -3.14 -4.80 -25.14
C MET A 397 -2.23 -5.62 -24.22
N GLN A 398 -0.93 -5.55 -24.46
CA GLN A 398 0.08 -6.18 -23.62
C GLN A 398 1.00 -5.11 -23.03
N ASN A 399 1.27 -5.19 -21.74
CA ASN A 399 2.23 -4.33 -21.07
C ASN A 399 3.12 -5.16 -20.16
N THR A 400 4.41 -4.94 -20.27
CA THR A 400 5.41 -5.53 -19.38
C THR A 400 6.26 -4.40 -18.81
N ILE A 401 6.39 -4.36 -17.49
CA ILE A 401 7.44 -3.63 -16.80
C ILE A 401 8.31 -4.63 -16.04
N SER A 402 9.62 -4.48 -16.12
CA SER A 402 10.55 -5.17 -15.25
C SER A 402 11.65 -4.24 -14.80
N ASP A 403 12.12 -4.43 -13.57
CA ASP A 403 13.27 -3.71 -13.03
C ASP A 403 14.28 -4.65 -12.38
N VAL A 404 15.52 -4.19 -12.38
CA VAL A 404 16.58 -4.69 -11.51
C VAL A 404 17.08 -3.53 -10.68
N THR A 405 16.99 -3.65 -9.37
CA THR A 405 17.37 -2.60 -8.44
C THR A 405 18.52 -3.06 -7.56
N ILE A 406 19.52 -2.18 -7.41
CA ILE A 406 20.62 -2.31 -6.46
C ILE A 406 20.56 -1.10 -5.53
N LYS A 407 20.48 -1.37 -4.22
CA LYS A 407 20.45 -0.34 -3.19
C LYS A 407 21.48 -0.65 -2.10
N ALA A 408 22.17 0.37 -1.64
CA ALA A 408 23.11 0.28 -0.51
C ALA A 408 22.95 1.49 0.39
N ASN A 409 22.78 1.27 1.68
CA ASN A 409 22.62 2.28 2.72
C ASN A 409 23.68 2.05 3.81
N LEU A 410 24.43 3.07 4.16
CA LEU A 410 25.39 3.06 5.24
C LEU A 410 24.90 4.00 6.33
N SER A 411 24.68 3.46 7.53
CA SER A 411 24.28 4.22 8.71
C SER A 411 25.45 4.31 9.70
N TYR A 412 25.79 5.53 10.07
CA TYR A 412 26.83 5.81 11.06
C TYR A 412 26.20 6.47 12.30
N PHE A 413 26.35 5.81 13.44
CA PHE A 413 25.83 6.26 14.73
C PHE A 413 26.93 6.98 15.50
N THR A 414 26.76 8.28 15.72
CA THR A 414 27.72 9.11 16.44
C THR A 414 27.46 9.11 17.95
N PHE A 415 28.32 9.70 18.72
CA PHE A 415 28.23 9.76 20.18
C PHE A 415 27.19 10.78 20.71
N TRP A 416 26.61 11.64 19.87
CA TRP A 416 25.63 12.66 20.30
C TRP A 416 24.17 12.26 19.96
N ASN A 417 23.84 10.98 20.03
CA ASN A 417 22.54 10.49 19.56
C ASN A 417 22.20 11.00 18.15
N GLN A 418 23.24 11.09 17.32
CA GLN A 418 23.15 11.50 15.92
C GLN A 418 23.38 10.28 15.03
N THR A 419 22.57 10.18 13.99
CA THR A 419 22.69 9.14 12.96
C THR A 419 22.83 9.80 11.61
N VAL A 420 23.95 9.56 10.95
CA VAL A 420 24.16 9.97 9.56
C VAL A 420 23.94 8.76 8.66
N LYS A 421 23.01 8.87 7.73
CA LYS A 421 22.72 7.83 6.74
C LYS A 421 23.06 8.34 5.35
N VAL A 422 23.87 7.57 4.61
CA VAL A 422 24.14 7.83 3.20
C VAL A 422 23.73 6.62 2.38
N GLY A 423 23.24 6.85 1.18
CA GLY A 423 22.80 5.73 0.37
C GLY A 423 22.82 6.01 -1.13
N PHE A 424 22.75 4.90 -1.83
CA PHE A 424 22.79 4.81 -3.27
C PHE A 424 21.71 3.85 -3.72
N GLU A 425 21.04 4.18 -4.84
CA GLU A 425 20.03 3.33 -5.46
C GLU A 425 20.10 3.45 -6.98
N SER A 426 20.15 2.32 -7.67
CA SER A 426 20.08 2.24 -9.13
C SER A 426 18.97 1.30 -9.54
N ASN A 427 18.01 1.81 -10.30
CA ASN A 427 16.90 1.05 -10.89
C ASN A 427 17.11 0.99 -12.42
N ASP A 428 17.17 -0.20 -12.98
CA ASP A 428 17.22 -0.45 -14.43
C ASP A 428 15.86 -0.98 -14.88
N TYR A 429 15.09 -0.14 -15.56
CA TYR A 429 13.73 -0.44 -16.02
C TYR A 429 13.71 -0.89 -17.47
N ARG A 430 12.89 -1.89 -17.77
CA ARG A 430 12.58 -2.33 -19.13
C ARG A 430 11.07 -2.40 -19.32
N PHE A 431 10.63 -1.87 -20.45
CA PHE A 431 9.24 -1.82 -20.85
C PHE A 431 9.05 -2.50 -22.19
N SER A 432 7.94 -3.23 -22.31
CA SER A 432 7.47 -3.78 -23.58
C SER A 432 5.98 -3.58 -23.67
N ASN A 433 5.53 -2.83 -24.66
CA ASN A 433 4.13 -2.55 -24.88
C ASN A 433 3.73 -3.04 -26.27
N ARG A 434 2.56 -3.63 -26.37
CA ARG A 434 1.90 -3.98 -27.63
C ARG A 434 0.46 -3.54 -27.55
N ALA A 435 0.01 -2.80 -28.53
CA ALA A 435 -1.39 -2.48 -28.69
C ALA A 435 -1.82 -2.82 -30.14
N SER A 436 -2.88 -3.57 -30.27
CA SER A 436 -3.53 -3.89 -31.57
C SER A 436 -4.98 -3.46 -31.45
N LEU A 437 -5.40 -2.63 -32.39
CA LEU A 437 -6.79 -2.24 -32.56
C LEU A 437 -7.27 -2.88 -33.86
N GLN A 438 -8.59 -3.11 -33.92
CA GLN A 438 -9.25 -3.64 -35.11
C GLN A 438 -8.69 -3.01 -36.40
N PHE A 439 -8.31 -3.85 -37.37
CA PHE A 439 -7.80 -3.47 -38.70
C PHE A 439 -6.46 -2.74 -38.74
N THR A 440 -5.70 -2.65 -37.63
CA THR A 440 -4.35 -2.10 -37.64
C THR A 440 -3.34 -3.18 -37.26
N GLU A 441 -2.18 -3.20 -37.94
CA GLU A 441 -1.05 -3.99 -37.44
C GLU A 441 -0.67 -3.51 -36.04
N GLY A 442 -0.56 -4.46 -35.11
CA GLY A 442 -0.25 -4.16 -33.72
C GLY A 442 1.10 -3.44 -33.59
N VAL A 443 1.09 -2.32 -32.94
CA VAL A 443 2.32 -1.58 -32.65
C VAL A 443 2.97 -2.16 -31.43
N LYS A 444 4.23 -2.58 -31.58
CA LYS A 444 5.06 -3.06 -30.49
C LYS A 444 6.19 -2.07 -30.21
N THR A 445 6.23 -1.56 -28.97
CA THR A 445 7.31 -0.70 -28.51
C THR A 445 8.12 -1.41 -27.42
N ARG A 446 9.42 -1.20 -27.43
CA ARG A 446 10.33 -1.60 -26.36
C ARG A 446 11.10 -0.39 -25.92
N ASP A 447 11.18 -0.20 -24.62
CA ASP A 447 11.88 0.93 -24.03
C ASP A 447 12.67 0.50 -22.80
N SER A 448 13.67 1.30 -22.41
CA SER A 448 14.45 1.11 -21.21
C SER A 448 14.78 2.46 -20.57
N ALA A 449 14.86 2.51 -19.28
CA ALA A 449 15.24 3.71 -18.54
C ALA A 449 16.05 3.31 -17.29
N GLN A 450 16.93 4.18 -16.85
CA GLN A 450 17.66 3.99 -15.61
C GLN A 450 17.44 5.18 -14.69
N LEU A 451 17.13 4.91 -13.43
CA LEU A 451 17.06 5.91 -12.37
C LEU A 451 18.21 5.69 -11.40
N LEU A 452 19.13 6.64 -11.34
CA LEU A 452 20.25 6.65 -10.43
C LEU A 452 20.02 7.69 -9.35
N SER A 453 20.13 7.31 -8.08
CA SER A 453 19.87 8.19 -6.95
C SER A 453 20.92 8.05 -5.86
N PHE A 454 21.23 9.17 -5.23
CA PHE A 454 22.05 9.25 -4.02
C PHE A 454 21.32 10.04 -2.96
N PHE A 455 21.51 9.70 -1.71
CA PHE A 455 20.98 10.51 -0.63
C PHE A 455 21.95 10.60 0.56
N ILE A 456 21.79 11.67 1.30
CA ILE A 456 22.37 11.85 2.63
C ILE A 456 21.28 12.36 3.57
N GLN A 457 21.26 11.84 4.77
CA GLN A 457 20.32 12.22 5.81
C GLN A 457 21.04 12.27 7.14
N ASP A 458 20.75 13.28 7.93
CA ASP A 458 21.24 13.46 9.29
C ASP A 458 20.04 13.52 10.24
N GLN A 459 20.10 12.76 11.30
CA GLN A 459 19.13 12.72 12.38
C GLN A 459 19.85 12.99 13.70
N VAL A 460 19.37 13.94 14.47
CA VAL A 460 19.94 14.30 15.77
C VAL A 460 18.86 14.41 16.84
N GLN A 461 19.14 13.83 18.01
CA GLN A 461 18.30 13.94 19.19
C GLN A 461 18.92 14.91 20.19
N LEU A 462 18.23 16.02 20.47
CA LEU A 462 18.62 17.07 21.40
C LEU A 462 17.61 17.13 22.55
N GLY A 463 17.80 16.28 23.57
CA GLY A 463 16.84 16.13 24.65
C GLY A 463 15.45 15.72 24.10
N PRO A 464 14.39 16.53 24.34
CA PRO A 464 13.04 16.21 23.87
C PRO A 464 12.83 16.45 22.36
N LEU A 465 13.78 17.11 21.67
CA LEU A 465 13.71 17.45 20.26
C LEU A 465 14.46 16.39 19.44
N LEU A 466 13.78 15.73 18.52
CA LEU A 466 14.37 14.94 17.46
C LEU A 466 14.22 15.73 16.16
N ALA A 467 15.31 15.98 15.47
CA ALA A 467 15.34 16.69 14.18
C ALA A 467 16.01 15.80 13.13
N LYS A 468 15.48 15.85 11.93
CA LYS A 468 15.95 15.08 10.78
C LYS A 468 16.01 16.00 9.55
N ALA A 469 17.10 15.93 8.82
CA ALA A 469 17.25 16.66 7.57
C ALA A 469 17.94 15.78 6.54
N GLY A 470 17.48 15.79 5.32
CA GLY A 470 18.01 14.95 4.25
C GLY A 470 17.86 15.58 2.88
N ILE A 471 18.66 15.07 1.98
CA ILE A 471 18.64 15.45 0.57
C ILE A 471 18.80 14.20 -0.28
N ARG A 472 17.90 14.02 -1.23
CA ARG A 472 18.01 13.01 -2.29
C ARG A 472 18.30 13.71 -3.60
N SER A 473 19.19 13.17 -4.40
CA SER A 473 19.46 13.63 -5.74
C SER A 473 19.33 12.47 -6.72
N ALA A 474 18.49 12.63 -7.74
CA ALA A 474 18.19 11.58 -8.69
C ALA A 474 18.41 12.06 -10.14
N ARG A 475 18.84 11.13 -11.00
CA ARG A 475 18.99 11.35 -12.44
C ARG A 475 18.31 10.21 -13.19
N PHE A 476 17.41 10.58 -14.08
CA PHE A 476 16.69 9.66 -14.94
C PHE A 476 17.28 9.67 -16.35
N PHE A 477 17.86 8.53 -16.76
CA PHE A 477 18.48 8.42 -18.08
C PHE A 477 17.46 8.09 -19.16
N PRO A 478 17.61 8.65 -20.40
CA PRO A 478 18.78 9.34 -20.93
C PRO A 478 18.90 10.84 -20.62
N GLU A 479 18.06 11.40 -19.75
CA GLU A 479 18.14 12.82 -19.42
C GLU A 479 19.45 13.19 -18.71
N THR A 480 19.90 14.44 -18.88
CA THR A 480 21.20 14.87 -18.38
C THR A 480 21.16 15.55 -17.01
N GLY A 481 19.98 15.92 -16.54
CA GLY A 481 19.82 16.74 -15.33
C GLY A 481 19.68 15.93 -14.04
N TRP A 482 20.40 16.33 -12.99
CA TRP A 482 20.13 15.90 -11.63
C TRP A 482 18.96 16.67 -11.03
N ARG A 483 18.04 15.98 -10.36
CA ARG A 483 16.91 16.57 -9.65
C ARG A 483 17.09 16.32 -8.15
N THR A 484 17.02 17.40 -7.38
CA THR A 484 17.28 17.39 -5.95
C THR A 484 15.96 17.50 -5.18
N GLU A 485 15.84 16.71 -4.10
CA GLU A 485 14.65 16.55 -3.27
C GLU A 485 15.04 16.75 -1.80
N PRO A 486 15.05 17.99 -1.29
CA PRO A 486 15.31 18.27 0.13
C PRO A 486 14.11 17.87 1.00
N ARG A 487 14.42 17.44 2.22
CA ARG A 487 13.44 17.02 3.23
C ARG A 487 13.90 17.40 4.61
N ILE A 488 12.98 17.83 5.45
CA ILE A 488 13.22 18.15 6.84
C ILE A 488 12.02 17.71 7.67
N SER A 489 12.29 17.15 8.84
CA SER A 489 11.25 16.82 9.81
C SER A 489 11.73 17.02 11.23
N SER A 490 10.82 17.25 12.16
CA SER A 490 11.15 17.34 13.57
C SER A 490 9.99 16.82 14.43
N SER A 491 10.35 16.34 15.62
CA SER A 491 9.44 15.88 16.66
C SER A 491 9.88 16.45 18.00
N LEU A 492 9.00 17.18 18.69
CA LEU A 492 9.25 17.76 20.00
C LEU A 492 8.32 17.13 21.04
N ARG A 493 8.88 16.42 22.00
CA ARG A 493 8.13 15.78 23.09
C ARG A 493 7.99 16.72 24.29
N LEU A 494 6.76 17.00 24.67
CA LEU A 494 6.39 17.84 25.79
C LEU A 494 5.50 17.03 26.76
N GLY A 495 6.12 16.19 27.58
CA GLY A 495 5.41 15.26 28.45
C GLY A 495 4.54 14.26 27.68
N ARG A 496 3.22 14.37 27.80
CA ARG A 496 2.24 13.51 27.09
C ARG A 496 1.92 13.96 25.67
N ILE A 497 2.42 15.11 25.26
CA ILE A 497 2.16 15.69 23.93
C ILE A 497 3.45 15.64 23.12
N THR A 498 3.34 15.23 21.84
CA THR A 498 4.42 15.30 20.87
C THR A 498 3.96 16.15 19.68
N LEU A 499 4.69 17.22 19.42
CA LEU A 499 4.50 18.08 18.27
C LEU A 499 5.41 17.57 17.14
N LYS A 500 4.88 17.42 15.94
CA LYS A 500 5.62 16.94 14.78
C LYS A 500 5.45 17.89 13.60
N THR A 501 6.52 18.10 12.83
CA THR A 501 6.46 18.88 11.60
C THR A 501 7.29 18.19 10.51
N ALA A 502 6.85 18.26 9.26
CA ALA A 502 7.65 17.84 8.10
C ALA A 502 7.39 18.73 6.89
N TRP A 503 8.44 18.90 6.12
CA TRP A 503 8.39 19.48 4.78
C TRP A 503 9.31 18.66 3.87
N GLY A 504 8.89 18.44 2.61
CA GLY A 504 9.72 17.71 1.66
C GLY A 504 9.23 17.80 0.22
N GLN A 505 10.17 17.58 -0.69
CA GLN A 505 9.97 17.53 -2.13
C GLN A 505 10.15 16.10 -2.64
N TYR A 506 9.29 15.69 -3.59
CA TYR A 506 9.23 14.31 -4.09
C TYR A 506 9.00 14.30 -5.59
N ARG A 507 9.63 13.34 -6.29
CA ARG A 507 9.50 13.21 -7.75
C ARG A 507 9.21 11.76 -8.13
N GLN A 508 8.43 11.64 -9.22
CA GLN A 508 8.10 10.35 -9.82
C GLN A 508 8.46 10.37 -11.30
N TYR A 509 9.12 9.31 -11.75
CA TYR A 509 9.69 9.19 -13.10
C TYR A 509 8.96 8.18 -13.98
N LEU A 510 8.03 7.44 -13.41
CA LEU A 510 7.15 6.50 -14.09
C LEU A 510 5.72 7.01 -14.02
N SER A 511 4.98 6.83 -15.10
CA SER A 511 3.53 7.00 -15.15
C SER A 511 2.85 5.64 -15.31
N SER A 512 1.62 5.50 -14.86
CA SER A 512 0.76 4.40 -15.25
C SER A 512 -0.55 4.93 -15.85
N MET A 513 -1.09 4.19 -16.78
CA MET A 513 -2.42 4.37 -17.34
C MET A 513 -3.29 3.23 -16.84
N ASN A 514 -4.40 3.56 -16.22
CA ASN A 514 -5.35 2.56 -15.77
C ASN A 514 -6.39 2.26 -16.85
N THR A 515 -6.72 0.99 -17.06
CA THR A 515 -7.73 0.61 -18.06
C THR A 515 -9.13 1.14 -17.75
N ALA A 516 -9.44 1.38 -16.47
CA ALA A 516 -10.71 1.98 -16.09
C ALA A 516 -10.88 3.42 -16.62
N ASP A 517 -9.77 4.12 -16.90
CA ASP A 517 -9.80 5.47 -17.49
C ASP A 517 -10.21 5.43 -18.97
N VAL A 518 -10.14 4.27 -19.61
CA VAL A 518 -10.44 4.07 -21.04
C VAL A 518 -11.90 3.63 -21.29
N GLU A 519 -12.71 3.52 -20.24
CA GLU A 519 -14.17 3.20 -20.24
C GLU A 519 -14.59 1.86 -20.88
N VAL A 520 -13.67 1.01 -21.32
CA VAL A 520 -14.02 -0.18 -22.12
C VAL A 520 -14.06 -1.46 -21.30
N THR A 521 -13.43 -1.49 -20.12
CA THR A 521 -13.35 -2.72 -19.32
C THR A 521 -13.65 -2.47 -17.84
N PRO A 522 -14.41 -3.35 -17.18
CA PRO A 522 -14.66 -3.27 -15.74
C PRO A 522 -13.42 -3.62 -14.90
N GLN A 523 -12.26 -3.85 -15.55
CA GLN A 523 -11.02 -4.26 -14.89
C GLN A 523 -10.10 -3.06 -14.72
N SER A 524 -9.62 -2.85 -13.50
CA SER A 524 -8.59 -1.86 -13.20
C SER A 524 -7.22 -2.51 -13.33
N VAL A 525 -6.52 -2.28 -14.42
CA VAL A 525 -5.15 -2.73 -14.67
C VAL A 525 -4.27 -1.55 -15.02
N ASP A 526 -3.10 -1.48 -14.41
CA ASP A 526 -2.12 -0.43 -14.67
C ASP A 526 -1.16 -0.83 -15.80
N TYR A 527 -1.00 0.04 -16.80
CA TYR A 527 0.03 -0.04 -17.83
C TYR A 527 1.12 0.97 -17.52
N TYR A 528 2.34 0.51 -17.34
CA TYR A 528 3.47 1.33 -16.89
C TYR A 528 4.31 1.86 -18.04
N TYR A 529 4.74 3.12 -17.93
CA TYR A 529 5.54 3.85 -18.93
C TYR A 529 6.57 4.77 -18.29
N PRO A 530 7.76 4.94 -18.90
CA PRO A 530 8.75 5.91 -18.45
C PRO A 530 8.40 7.32 -18.94
N LEU A 531 8.59 8.32 -18.09
CA LEU A 531 8.42 9.75 -18.42
C LEU A 531 9.69 10.31 -19.09
N LYS A 532 10.17 9.68 -20.16
CA LYS A 532 11.35 10.14 -20.91
C LYS A 532 11.06 11.41 -21.70
N GLY A 533 11.98 12.37 -21.63
CA GLY A 533 11.83 13.67 -22.33
C GLY A 533 10.74 14.56 -21.72
N MET A 534 10.16 14.15 -20.60
CA MET A 534 9.11 14.88 -19.89
C MET A 534 9.59 15.34 -18.51
N THR A 535 8.96 16.38 -17.98
CA THR A 535 9.20 16.78 -16.59
C THR A 535 8.66 15.68 -15.67
N PRO A 536 9.45 15.17 -14.71
CA PRO A 536 8.92 14.20 -13.72
C PRO A 536 7.74 14.79 -12.95
N LEU A 537 6.77 13.95 -12.57
CA LEU A 537 5.74 14.38 -11.60
C LEU A 537 6.45 14.93 -10.37
N PHE A 538 5.89 16.00 -9.82
CA PHE A 538 6.49 16.69 -8.69
C PHE A 538 5.45 17.03 -7.63
N SER A 539 5.78 16.77 -6.38
CA SER A 539 4.97 17.18 -5.24
C SER A 539 5.82 17.80 -4.13
N GLU A 540 5.21 18.74 -3.42
CA GLU A 540 5.72 19.34 -2.19
C GLU A 540 4.72 19.13 -1.06
N HIS A 541 5.18 18.59 0.06
CA HIS A 541 4.35 18.30 1.22
C HIS A 541 4.77 19.16 2.41
N THR A 542 3.80 19.75 3.09
CA THR A 542 3.95 20.40 4.39
C THR A 542 2.98 19.76 5.37
N ILE A 543 3.48 19.27 6.49
CA ILE A 543 2.70 18.50 7.46
C ILE A 543 2.99 19.03 8.87
N VAL A 544 1.94 19.17 9.67
CA VAL A 544 2.02 19.48 11.09
C VAL A 544 1.13 18.51 11.85
N GLY A 545 1.65 17.88 12.88
CA GLY A 545 0.93 16.89 13.66
C GLY A 545 1.07 17.11 15.17
N VAL A 546 0.07 16.66 15.89
CA VAL A 546 0.05 16.58 17.35
C VAL A 546 -0.36 15.18 17.73
N GLU A 547 0.49 14.51 18.51
CA GLU A 547 0.16 13.23 19.15
C GLU A 547 0.04 13.47 20.65
N SER A 548 -1.00 12.92 21.26
CA SER A 548 -1.25 13.06 22.69
C SER A 548 -1.65 11.72 23.30
N LYS A 549 -0.97 11.32 24.37
CA LYS A 549 -1.42 10.22 25.22
C LYS A 549 -2.52 10.75 26.13
N VAL A 550 -3.79 10.54 25.71
CA VAL A 550 -4.98 10.92 26.49
C VAL A 550 -5.00 10.15 27.81
N SER A 551 -4.63 8.86 27.74
CA SER A 551 -4.35 8.00 28.88
C SER A 551 -3.20 7.05 28.52
N ASP A 552 -2.81 6.18 29.44
CA ASP A 552 -1.76 5.19 29.16
C ASP A 552 -2.20 4.16 28.09
N ARG A 553 -3.52 4.05 27.81
CA ARG A 553 -4.13 3.14 26.86
C ARG A 553 -4.81 3.82 25.66
N LEU A 554 -4.87 5.14 25.63
CA LEU A 554 -5.52 5.92 24.56
C LEU A 554 -4.57 6.97 24.01
N GLU A 555 -4.42 6.98 22.69
CA GLU A 555 -3.63 7.93 21.92
C GLU A 555 -4.51 8.69 20.92
N LEU A 556 -4.42 10.00 20.93
CA LEU A 556 -5.05 10.91 19.97
C LEU A 556 -3.97 11.47 19.05
N THR A 557 -4.18 11.34 17.76
CA THR A 557 -3.35 11.97 16.72
C THR A 557 -4.20 12.93 15.92
N VAL A 558 -3.69 14.15 15.73
CA VAL A 558 -4.28 15.16 14.84
C VAL A 558 -3.21 15.64 13.89
N THR A 559 -3.46 15.57 12.58
CA THR A 559 -2.50 15.92 11.53
C THR A 559 -3.16 16.87 10.53
N GLY A 560 -2.55 18.04 10.32
CA GLY A 560 -2.88 18.94 9.22
C GLY A 560 -1.84 18.82 8.10
N TYR A 561 -2.28 18.92 6.85
CA TYR A 561 -1.38 18.84 5.70
C TYR A 561 -1.76 19.78 4.56
N LEU A 562 -0.74 20.21 3.84
CA LEU A 562 -0.81 20.89 2.55
C LEU A 562 0.07 20.12 1.58
N LYS A 563 -0.45 19.80 0.41
CA LYS A 563 0.25 19.12 -0.67
C LYS A 563 0.05 19.91 -1.96
N ASP A 564 1.13 20.44 -2.50
CA ASP A 564 1.15 21.09 -3.79
C ASP A 564 1.74 20.13 -4.84
N LEU A 565 1.13 20.08 -6.02
CA LEU A 565 1.46 19.20 -7.11
C LEU A 565 1.70 20.07 -8.38
N PRO A 566 2.85 20.74 -8.49
CA PRO A 566 3.13 21.65 -9.61
C PRO A 566 3.22 20.96 -10.96
N THR A 567 3.47 19.65 -10.98
CA THR A 567 3.53 18.83 -12.18
C THR A 567 2.74 17.55 -12.00
N LEU A 568 1.65 17.44 -12.74
CA LEU A 568 0.82 16.24 -12.89
C LEU A 568 0.60 15.97 -14.36
N TYR A 569 0.15 14.77 -14.68
CA TYR A 569 -0.28 14.40 -16.03
C TYR A 569 -1.67 13.76 -15.95
N ARG A 570 -2.47 14.02 -16.99
CA ARG A 570 -3.69 13.26 -17.27
C ARG A 570 -3.62 12.71 -18.68
N TYR A 571 -4.37 11.65 -18.94
CA TYR A 571 -4.54 11.13 -20.28
C TYR A 571 -5.62 11.92 -21.01
N ASP A 572 -5.30 12.39 -22.22
CA ASP A 572 -6.25 13.02 -23.13
C ASP A 572 -6.52 12.08 -24.31
N PHE A 573 -7.67 11.43 -24.28
CA PHE A 573 -8.09 10.46 -25.29
C PHE A 573 -8.78 11.09 -26.52
N GLY A 574 -8.84 12.42 -26.61
CA GLY A 574 -9.50 13.13 -27.71
C GLY A 574 -8.94 12.84 -29.11
N ASN A 575 -7.71 12.23 -29.19
CA ASN A 575 -7.06 11.83 -30.43
C ASN A 575 -6.69 10.32 -30.44
N THR A 576 -7.62 9.48 -30.19
CA THR A 576 -7.48 8.07 -29.81
C THR A 576 -6.66 7.20 -30.80
N ARG A 577 -6.69 7.44 -32.10
CA ARG A 577 -5.95 6.61 -33.07
C ARG A 577 -4.43 6.80 -33.07
N GLN A 578 -3.94 8.00 -32.85
CA GLN A 578 -2.49 8.29 -32.83
C GLN A 578 -1.88 8.10 -31.45
N ALA A 579 -2.69 8.14 -30.45
CA ALA A 579 -2.40 8.22 -29.05
C ALA A 579 -1.99 6.86 -28.41
N ILE A 580 -2.54 5.77 -28.91
CA ILE A 580 -2.12 4.41 -28.50
C ILE A 580 -0.70 4.09 -28.99
N LEU A 581 -0.24 4.78 -30.02
CA LEU A 581 1.06 4.54 -30.63
C LEU A 581 2.22 5.24 -29.92
N THR A 582 1.94 6.36 -29.24
CA THR A 582 2.96 7.10 -28.50
C THR A 582 2.36 7.61 -27.18
N HIS A 583 2.59 6.89 -26.12
CA HIS A 583 2.12 7.22 -24.78
C HIS A 583 2.30 8.70 -24.39
N GLN A 584 3.41 9.33 -24.78
CA GLN A 584 3.71 10.74 -24.47
C GLN A 584 2.75 11.73 -25.14
N ALA A 585 2.22 11.42 -26.32
CA ALA A 585 1.28 12.28 -27.02
C ALA A 585 -0.10 12.35 -26.36
N LEU A 586 -0.39 11.42 -25.43
CA LEU A 586 -1.62 11.36 -24.65
C LEU A 586 -1.56 12.13 -23.35
N LEU A 587 -0.38 12.57 -22.91
CA LEU A 587 -0.22 13.17 -21.60
C LEU A 587 -0.30 14.67 -21.66
N GLU A 588 -1.35 15.23 -21.08
CA GLU A 588 -1.46 16.66 -20.81
C GLU A 588 -0.89 16.99 -19.43
N GLN A 589 0.00 17.99 -19.37
CA GLN A 589 0.56 18.48 -18.12
C GLN A 589 -0.37 19.46 -17.43
N GLY A 590 -0.60 19.27 -16.17
CA GLY A 590 -1.36 20.14 -15.29
C GLY A 590 -0.75 20.29 -13.92
N LYS A 591 -1.53 20.79 -12.99
CA LYS A 591 -1.18 20.99 -11.59
C LYS A 591 -2.31 20.55 -10.66
N GLY A 592 -1.97 20.27 -9.41
CA GLY A 592 -2.91 19.89 -8.38
C GLY A 592 -2.59 20.49 -7.03
N ARG A 593 -3.51 20.38 -6.12
CA ARG A 593 -3.33 20.71 -4.70
C ARG A 593 -4.25 19.86 -3.84
N ALA A 594 -3.80 19.54 -2.63
CA ALA A 594 -4.64 18.89 -1.63
C ALA A 594 -4.35 19.46 -0.24
N ARG A 595 -5.38 19.59 0.58
CA ARG A 595 -5.29 20.10 1.96
C ARG A 595 -6.30 19.39 2.83
N GLY A 596 -5.95 19.17 4.09
CA GLY A 596 -6.87 18.51 5.00
C GLY A 596 -6.38 18.44 6.42
N VAL A 597 -7.29 17.96 7.27
CA VAL A 597 -7.05 17.65 8.67
C VAL A 597 -7.54 16.24 8.95
N GLU A 598 -6.70 15.44 9.56
CA GLU A 598 -6.94 14.06 9.93
C GLU A 598 -6.88 13.91 11.44
N THR A 599 -7.82 13.18 12.02
CA THR A 599 -7.85 12.89 13.46
C THR A 599 -8.05 11.40 13.65
N MET A 600 -7.30 10.80 14.56
CA MET A 600 -7.44 9.39 14.92
C MET A 600 -7.30 9.21 16.43
N LEU A 601 -8.29 8.58 17.04
CA LEU A 601 -8.25 8.10 18.42
C LEU A 601 -8.12 6.59 18.38
N ARG A 602 -7.03 6.05 18.92
CA ARG A 602 -6.79 4.60 18.99
C ARG A 602 -6.49 4.17 20.40
N GLY A 603 -6.82 2.92 20.72
CA GLY A 603 -6.46 2.36 22.01
C GLY A 603 -7.42 1.33 22.53
N GLU A 604 -7.44 1.19 23.86
CA GLU A 604 -8.22 0.19 24.60
C GLU A 604 -9.06 0.83 25.70
N VAL A 605 -10.31 0.37 25.82
CA VAL A 605 -11.22 0.73 26.90
C VAL A 605 -11.92 -0.55 27.40
N GLY A 606 -11.48 -1.05 28.54
CA GLY A 606 -11.97 -2.32 29.08
C GLY A 606 -11.66 -3.50 28.15
N ARG A 607 -12.69 -4.16 27.61
CA ARG A 607 -12.58 -5.28 26.67
C ARG A 607 -12.63 -4.87 25.19
N MET A 608 -12.74 -3.58 24.94
CA MET A 608 -12.84 -3.03 23.58
C MET A 608 -11.51 -2.43 23.17
N SER A 609 -11.04 -2.76 21.98
CA SER A 609 -9.83 -2.21 21.37
C SER A 609 -10.07 -1.80 19.91
N GLY A 610 -9.28 -0.87 19.40
CA GLY A 610 -9.39 -0.41 18.01
C GLY A 610 -9.13 1.07 17.84
N TRP A 611 -9.72 1.65 16.80
CA TRP A 611 -9.62 3.09 16.54
C TRP A 611 -10.85 3.65 15.84
N VAL A 612 -10.98 4.96 15.99
CA VAL A 612 -11.93 5.81 15.28
C VAL A 612 -11.13 6.93 14.62
N ALA A 613 -11.38 7.16 13.34
CA ALA A 613 -10.69 8.16 12.55
C ALA A 613 -11.68 9.05 11.80
N TYR A 614 -11.33 10.31 11.66
CA TYR A 614 -12.05 11.28 10.85
C TYR A 614 -11.06 12.10 10.03
N ALA A 615 -11.38 12.33 8.75
CA ALA A 615 -10.63 13.22 7.88
C ALA A 615 -11.56 14.21 7.17
N TYR A 616 -11.11 15.46 7.13
CA TYR A 616 -11.58 16.49 6.23
C TYR A 616 -10.50 16.77 5.20
N SER A 617 -10.80 16.60 3.91
CA SER A 617 -9.83 16.68 2.83
C SER A 617 -10.47 17.31 1.58
N VAL A 618 -9.74 18.20 0.92
CA VAL A 618 -10.12 18.75 -0.38
C VAL A 618 -8.95 18.60 -1.33
N ALA A 619 -9.17 17.89 -2.44
CA ALA A 619 -8.18 17.68 -3.50
C ALA A 619 -8.71 18.26 -4.82
N GLU A 620 -7.89 19.06 -5.49
CA GLU A 620 -8.25 19.79 -6.70
C GLU A 620 -7.18 19.63 -7.79
N ARG A 621 -7.61 19.70 -9.05
CA ARG A 621 -6.78 19.61 -10.24
C ARG A 621 -7.09 20.78 -11.20
N SER A 622 -6.10 21.13 -12.04
CA SER A 622 -6.23 22.14 -13.09
C SER A 622 -5.34 21.76 -14.27
N PHE A 623 -5.92 21.67 -15.47
CA PHE A 623 -5.21 21.36 -16.72
C PHE A 623 -5.53 22.42 -17.76
N PRO A 624 -4.53 23.01 -18.46
CA PRO A 624 -4.73 24.14 -19.37
C PRO A 624 -5.67 23.87 -20.54
N GLY A 625 -5.58 22.69 -21.16
CA GLY A 625 -6.45 22.26 -22.27
C GLY A 625 -7.83 21.77 -21.83
N PHE A 626 -8.12 21.82 -20.56
CA PHE A 626 -9.37 21.36 -20.00
C PHE A 626 -10.03 22.47 -19.15
N GLN A 627 -11.28 22.83 -19.48
CA GLN A 627 -12.05 23.88 -18.77
C GLN A 627 -11.24 25.21 -18.60
N ASN A 628 -10.52 25.61 -19.62
CA ASN A 628 -9.67 26.83 -19.60
C ASN A 628 -8.68 26.91 -18.43
N GLY A 629 -8.31 25.77 -17.82
CA GLY A 629 -7.41 25.71 -16.68
C GLY A 629 -8.08 26.01 -15.33
N ASP A 630 -9.40 26.00 -15.25
CA ASP A 630 -10.12 26.15 -13.99
C ASP A 630 -9.88 24.97 -13.05
N TRP A 631 -9.93 25.24 -11.74
CA TRP A 631 -9.79 24.22 -10.72
C TRP A 631 -11.08 23.40 -10.58
N TYR A 632 -10.95 22.09 -10.53
CA TYR A 632 -12.03 21.15 -10.25
C TYR A 632 -11.61 20.10 -9.22
N LEU A 633 -12.57 19.47 -8.55
CA LEU A 633 -12.29 18.42 -7.57
C LEU A 633 -11.67 17.20 -8.26
N ALA A 634 -10.63 16.62 -7.65
CA ALA A 634 -10.01 15.39 -8.15
C ALA A 634 -11.00 14.21 -8.07
N ASP A 635 -10.87 13.24 -8.98
CA ASP A 635 -11.75 12.06 -9.03
C ASP A 635 -11.76 11.25 -7.73
N GLY A 636 -10.63 11.23 -7.00
CA GLY A 636 -10.49 10.56 -5.70
C GLY A 636 -10.83 11.45 -4.47
N ASP A 637 -11.43 12.64 -4.67
CA ASP A 637 -11.78 13.51 -3.54
C ASP A 637 -12.93 12.94 -2.71
N GLN A 638 -12.69 12.78 -1.40
CA GLN A 638 -13.71 12.51 -0.39
C GLN A 638 -13.59 13.53 0.73
N THR A 639 -14.39 14.60 0.64
CA THR A 639 -14.27 15.74 1.55
C THR A 639 -14.43 15.37 3.01
N HIS A 640 -15.34 14.46 3.34
CA HIS A 640 -15.54 13.94 4.69
C HIS A 640 -15.40 12.42 4.70
N SER A 641 -14.60 11.91 5.62
CA SER A 641 -14.37 10.48 5.80
C SER A 641 -14.31 10.15 7.28
N PHE A 642 -15.30 9.40 7.76
CA PHE A 642 -15.33 8.83 9.10
C PHE A 642 -15.15 7.32 8.99
N LYS A 643 -14.24 6.75 9.79
CA LYS A 643 -13.90 5.33 9.78
C LYS A 643 -13.70 4.82 11.19
N SER A 644 -14.13 3.60 11.44
CA SER A 644 -13.83 2.94 12.70
C SER A 644 -13.58 1.45 12.49
N LEU A 645 -12.69 0.92 13.30
CA LEU A 645 -12.44 -0.50 13.46
C LEU A 645 -12.39 -0.78 14.96
N LEU A 646 -13.34 -1.56 15.44
CA LEU A 646 -13.47 -1.89 16.86
C LEU A 646 -13.56 -3.40 17.04
N MET A 647 -12.86 -3.90 18.03
CA MET A 647 -12.90 -5.30 18.50
C MET A 647 -13.37 -5.35 19.92
N LEU A 648 -14.19 -6.34 20.26
CA LEU A 648 -14.70 -6.61 21.60
C LEU A 648 -14.42 -8.08 21.97
N LYS A 649 -13.66 -8.31 23.01
CA LYS A 649 -13.52 -9.63 23.63
C LYS A 649 -14.78 -9.93 24.46
N VAL A 650 -15.67 -10.73 23.88
CA VAL A 650 -16.91 -11.13 24.54
C VAL A 650 -16.62 -12.17 25.63
N THR A 651 -15.80 -13.17 25.27
CA THR A 651 -15.25 -14.20 26.17
C THR A 651 -13.80 -14.50 25.78
N PRO A 652 -13.03 -15.29 26.54
CA PRO A 652 -11.68 -15.71 26.13
C PRO A 652 -11.64 -16.42 24.77
N ASP A 653 -12.73 -17.09 24.38
CA ASP A 653 -12.82 -17.84 23.12
C ASP A 653 -13.57 -17.09 22.00
N ILE A 654 -14.18 -15.93 22.29
CA ILE A 654 -15.05 -15.22 21.34
C ILE A 654 -14.64 -13.76 21.22
N THR A 655 -14.25 -13.37 20.04
CA THR A 655 -14.02 -11.97 19.65
C THR A 655 -15.10 -11.53 18.66
N ALA A 656 -15.78 -10.44 18.95
CA ALA A 656 -16.64 -9.72 18.01
C ALA A 656 -15.90 -8.51 17.45
N SER A 657 -16.17 -8.14 16.23
CA SER A 657 -15.60 -6.97 15.60
C SER A 657 -16.61 -6.21 14.75
N THR A 658 -16.43 -4.92 14.64
CA THR A 658 -17.23 -4.07 13.75
C THR A 658 -16.33 -3.08 13.02
N THR A 659 -16.64 -2.87 11.76
CA THR A 659 -16.02 -1.84 10.95
C THR A 659 -17.09 -0.94 10.36
N LEU A 660 -16.86 0.37 10.41
CA LEU A 660 -17.76 1.38 9.87
C LEU A 660 -16.98 2.35 8.98
N GLN A 661 -17.49 2.59 7.80
CA GLN A 661 -17.06 3.69 6.93
C GLN A 661 -18.27 4.55 6.59
N LEU A 662 -18.14 5.85 6.80
CA LEU A 662 -19.11 6.87 6.41
C LEU A 662 -18.35 7.96 5.67
N THR A 663 -18.51 8.06 4.35
CA THR A 663 -17.69 8.94 3.52
C THR A 663 -18.55 9.73 2.55
N SER A 664 -18.11 10.96 2.23
CA SER A 664 -18.67 11.69 1.10
C SER A 664 -18.53 10.86 -0.17
N GLY A 665 -19.52 10.91 -1.05
CA GLY A 665 -19.41 10.31 -2.37
C GLY A 665 -18.31 10.98 -3.20
N PHE A 666 -17.84 10.29 -4.24
CA PHE A 666 -16.88 10.84 -5.18
C PHE A 666 -17.51 11.88 -6.10
N PRO A 667 -16.75 12.89 -6.52
CA PRO A 667 -17.18 13.76 -7.61
C PRO A 667 -17.15 12.98 -8.93
N LYS A 668 -18.16 13.20 -9.76
CA LYS A 668 -18.31 12.59 -11.08
C LYS A 668 -18.76 13.63 -12.09
N THR A 669 -18.44 13.36 -13.33
CA THR A 669 -18.85 14.17 -14.46
C THR A 669 -20.16 13.67 -14.99
N PHE A 670 -21.20 14.51 -14.94
CA PHE A 670 -22.51 14.21 -15.53
C PHE A 670 -22.74 15.14 -16.71
N GLU A 671 -23.18 14.56 -17.80
CA GLU A 671 -23.67 15.29 -18.96
C GLU A 671 -24.96 16.02 -18.57
N THR A 672 -25.11 17.27 -19.06
CA THR A 672 -26.28 18.09 -18.77
C THR A 672 -27.27 18.09 -19.92
N GLY A 673 -26.93 17.44 -21.01
CA GLY A 673 -27.77 17.32 -22.20
C GLY A 673 -27.00 16.71 -23.34
N TRP A 674 -27.65 16.67 -24.49
CA TRP A 674 -27.03 16.21 -25.73
C TRP A 674 -27.56 17.02 -26.90
N VAL A 675 -26.78 17.05 -28.00
CA VAL A 675 -27.19 17.62 -29.30
C VAL A 675 -27.00 16.55 -30.36
N SER A 676 -28.02 16.44 -31.23
CA SER A 676 -27.90 15.58 -32.40
C SER A 676 -26.95 16.22 -33.40
N LYS A 677 -25.96 15.47 -33.82
CA LYS A 677 -25.01 15.82 -34.86
C LYS A 677 -25.24 14.89 -36.06
N TYR A 678 -25.49 15.43 -37.20
CA TYR A 678 -25.65 14.66 -38.44
C TYR A 678 -24.33 14.66 -39.21
N THR A 679 -23.85 13.49 -39.60
CA THR A 679 -22.69 13.32 -40.45
C THR A 679 -23.08 12.58 -41.70
N TYR A 680 -22.76 13.14 -42.85
CA TYR A 680 -22.93 12.48 -44.12
C TYR A 680 -21.73 11.56 -44.40
N ASP A 681 -21.99 10.29 -44.64
CA ASP A 681 -21.03 9.33 -45.11
C ASP A 681 -21.08 9.23 -46.64
N PRO A 682 -20.07 9.74 -47.34
CA PRO A 682 -20.06 9.72 -48.80
C PRO A 682 -19.88 8.34 -49.42
N VAL A 683 -19.46 7.33 -48.63
CA VAL A 683 -19.30 5.96 -49.11
C VAL A 683 -20.60 5.19 -49.12
N THR A 684 -21.37 5.34 -48.04
CA THR A 684 -22.68 4.66 -47.91
C THR A 684 -23.85 5.50 -48.42
N ASN A 685 -23.61 6.78 -48.71
CA ASN A 685 -24.64 7.77 -49.08
C ASN A 685 -25.75 7.93 -48.01
N LEU A 686 -25.41 7.67 -46.76
CA LEU A 686 -26.31 7.76 -45.62
C LEU A 686 -25.97 8.94 -44.72
N MET A 687 -27.00 9.49 -44.07
CA MET A 687 -26.88 10.46 -42.99
C MET A 687 -26.85 9.68 -41.68
N GLY A 688 -25.73 9.72 -40.99
CA GLY A 688 -25.62 9.17 -39.61
C GLY A 688 -26.00 10.26 -38.60
N GLU A 689 -26.83 9.92 -37.65
CA GLU A 689 -27.09 10.76 -36.49
C GLU A 689 -26.19 10.31 -35.32
N PHE A 690 -25.46 11.28 -34.73
CA PHE A 690 -24.65 11.04 -33.54
C PHE A 690 -25.11 11.96 -32.42
N PHE A 691 -25.18 11.43 -31.21
CA PHE A 691 -25.42 12.23 -30.03
C PHE A 691 -24.09 12.76 -29.48
N GLN A 692 -23.94 14.07 -29.45
CA GLN A 692 -22.83 14.71 -28.75
C GLN A 692 -23.32 15.16 -27.36
N TYR A 693 -22.80 14.54 -26.32
CA TYR A 693 -23.12 14.91 -24.94
C TYR A 693 -22.52 16.26 -24.57
N LEU A 694 -23.28 17.05 -23.85
CA LEU A 694 -22.86 18.35 -23.32
C LEU A 694 -22.41 18.19 -21.89
N THR A 695 -21.09 18.32 -21.67
CA THR A 695 -20.46 18.22 -20.37
C THR A 695 -20.02 19.62 -19.94
N PRO A 696 -20.73 20.32 -19.03
CA PRO A 696 -20.43 21.70 -18.68
C PRO A 696 -19.17 21.84 -17.84
N ALA A 697 -18.90 20.87 -16.96
CA ALA A 697 -17.72 20.88 -16.08
C ALA A 697 -17.34 19.47 -15.66
N LYS A 698 -16.05 19.20 -15.51
CA LYS A 698 -15.51 17.95 -14.92
C LYS A 698 -15.94 17.89 -13.44
N ASN A 699 -16.39 16.72 -13.00
CA ASN A 699 -16.73 16.47 -11.61
C ASN A 699 -17.78 17.46 -11.04
N ASN A 700 -18.76 17.81 -11.89
CA ASN A 700 -19.82 18.78 -11.60
C ASN A 700 -20.85 18.28 -10.60
N VAL A 701 -20.91 17.00 -10.30
CA VAL A 701 -21.85 16.38 -9.36
C VAL A 701 -21.08 15.50 -8.37
N ARG A 702 -21.50 15.50 -7.11
CA ARG A 702 -20.98 14.58 -6.10
C ARG A 702 -21.99 13.46 -5.86
N PHE A 703 -21.50 12.23 -5.83
CA PHE A 703 -22.31 11.07 -5.48
C PHE A 703 -22.82 11.16 -4.03
N PRO A 704 -23.92 10.47 -3.71
CA PRO A 704 -24.43 10.42 -2.35
C PRO A 704 -23.40 9.91 -1.35
N THR A 705 -23.56 10.29 -0.09
CA THR A 705 -22.76 9.77 1.03
C THR A 705 -22.84 8.26 1.08
N ARG A 706 -21.69 7.61 1.17
CA ARG A 706 -21.52 6.16 1.24
C ARG A 706 -21.39 5.72 2.69
N MET A 707 -22.03 4.61 3.02
CA MET A 707 -21.96 4.01 4.35
C MET A 707 -21.83 2.50 4.25
N PHE A 708 -20.78 1.95 4.85
CA PHE A 708 -20.54 0.51 4.98
C PHE A 708 -20.41 0.16 6.45
N LEU A 709 -21.25 -0.75 6.91
CA LEU A 709 -21.18 -1.33 8.24
C LEU A 709 -21.02 -2.84 8.10
N GLU A 710 -19.98 -3.36 8.72
CA GLU A 710 -19.67 -4.78 8.70
C GLU A 710 -19.54 -5.30 10.13
N LEU A 711 -19.97 -6.52 10.35
CA LEU A 711 -19.81 -7.25 11.61
C LEU A 711 -18.99 -8.51 11.38
N GLY A 712 -18.16 -8.85 12.34
CA GLY A 712 -17.35 -10.05 12.34
C GLY A 712 -17.40 -10.78 13.67
N TRP A 713 -17.22 -12.08 13.60
CA TRP A 713 -17.24 -12.97 14.75
C TRP A 713 -16.17 -14.02 14.57
N LYS A 714 -15.31 -14.19 15.56
CA LYS A 714 -14.30 -15.24 15.63
C LYS A 714 -14.48 -16.04 16.91
N LYS A 715 -14.55 -17.37 16.79
CA LYS A 715 -14.69 -18.27 17.92
C LYS A 715 -13.62 -19.36 17.88
N LYS A 716 -12.86 -19.52 18.97
CA LYS A 716 -11.98 -20.67 19.19
C LYS A 716 -12.85 -21.89 19.48
N LEU A 717 -12.62 -22.98 18.77
CA LEU A 717 -13.36 -24.23 18.94
C LEU A 717 -12.70 -25.07 20.04
N ARG A 718 -13.52 -25.57 20.95
CA ARG A 718 -13.10 -26.49 22.03
C ARG A 718 -13.86 -27.82 21.99
N ALA A 719 -14.84 -27.96 21.09
CA ALA A 719 -15.65 -29.15 20.92
C ALA A 719 -16.36 -29.11 19.55
N GLY A 720 -16.97 -30.23 19.16
CA GLY A 720 -17.74 -30.38 17.93
C GLY A 720 -16.94 -30.96 16.78
N PHE A 721 -17.56 -31.03 15.57
CA PHE A 721 -16.97 -31.65 14.42
C PHE A 721 -15.66 -30.93 13.98
N GLY A 722 -15.66 -29.62 13.89
CA GLY A 722 -14.48 -28.85 13.49
C GLY A 722 -13.30 -29.03 14.46
N TYR A 723 -13.55 -29.05 15.76
CA TYR A 723 -12.54 -29.35 16.78
C TYR A 723 -11.96 -30.77 16.62
N ARG A 724 -12.82 -31.80 16.45
CA ARG A 724 -12.36 -33.17 16.25
C ARG A 724 -11.58 -33.36 14.98
N LEU A 725 -11.94 -32.63 13.91
CA LEU A 725 -11.21 -32.63 12.66
C LEU A 725 -9.81 -32.02 12.85
N SER A 726 -9.70 -30.89 13.56
CA SER A 726 -8.40 -30.27 13.84
C SER A 726 -7.51 -31.17 14.71
N GLU A 727 -8.07 -31.79 15.73
CA GLU A 727 -7.38 -32.74 16.58
C GLU A 727 -6.86 -33.97 15.78
N TYR A 728 -7.71 -34.54 14.91
CA TYR A 728 -7.32 -35.62 14.01
C TYR A 728 -6.17 -35.24 13.07
N LEU A 729 -6.12 -33.96 12.63
CA LEU A 729 -5.05 -33.41 11.80
C LEU A 729 -3.81 -32.98 12.61
N GLY A 730 -3.78 -33.17 13.92
CA GLY A 730 -2.67 -32.80 14.77
C GLY A 730 -2.55 -31.28 15.03
N ALA A 731 -3.62 -30.55 14.86
CA ALA A 731 -3.61 -29.10 15.01
C ALA A 731 -3.67 -28.69 16.50
N THR A 732 -3.00 -27.57 16.82
CA THR A 732 -2.99 -26.99 18.16
C THR A 732 -4.28 -26.22 18.46
N ASP A 733 -4.79 -25.50 17.48
CA ASP A 733 -5.97 -24.66 17.59
C ASP A 733 -6.84 -24.67 16.33
N SER A 734 -8.15 -24.46 16.51
CA SER A 734 -9.06 -24.22 15.40
C SER A 734 -10.07 -23.13 15.71
N TYR A 735 -10.44 -22.40 14.67
CA TYR A 735 -11.32 -21.24 14.79
C TYR A 735 -12.42 -21.28 13.73
N LEU A 736 -13.57 -20.76 14.09
CA LEU A 736 -14.68 -20.50 13.19
C LEU A 736 -14.90 -18.99 13.14
N THR A 737 -15.03 -18.46 11.94
CA THR A 737 -15.26 -17.04 11.71
C THR A 737 -16.53 -16.82 10.91
N TRP A 738 -17.25 -15.74 11.20
CA TRP A 738 -18.37 -15.25 10.41
C TRP A 738 -18.21 -13.77 10.17
N THR A 739 -18.60 -13.33 8.97
CA THR A 739 -18.71 -11.92 8.65
C THR A 739 -20.05 -11.63 8.00
N VAL A 740 -20.59 -10.45 8.28
CA VAL A 740 -21.73 -9.90 7.58
C VAL A 740 -21.33 -8.53 7.07
N GLN A 741 -21.22 -8.41 5.76
CA GLN A 741 -20.90 -7.15 5.08
C GLN A 741 -22.20 -6.48 4.62
N ASN A 742 -22.19 -5.13 4.58
CA ASN A 742 -23.35 -4.30 4.17
C ASN A 742 -24.64 -4.63 4.95
N ILE A 743 -24.54 -4.78 6.27
CA ILE A 743 -25.69 -5.22 7.12
C ILE A 743 -26.92 -4.29 7.06
N LEU A 744 -26.72 -3.02 6.70
CA LEU A 744 -27.79 -2.03 6.66
C LEU A 744 -28.60 -2.04 5.36
N PHE A 745 -28.34 -2.96 4.42
CA PHE A 745 -29.04 -3.07 3.12
C PHE A 745 -29.10 -1.74 2.36
N LEU A 746 -28.08 -0.91 2.47
CA LEU A 746 -28.15 0.43 1.88
C LEU A 746 -28.00 0.35 0.36
N ARG A 747 -29.12 0.49 -0.34
CA ARG A 747 -29.18 0.72 -1.80
C ARG A 747 -28.49 2.03 -2.24
N ARG A 748 -27.99 2.82 -1.27
CA ARG A 748 -27.45 4.17 -1.49
C ARG A 748 -25.94 4.19 -1.77
N ASN A 749 -25.30 3.06 -1.98
CA ASN A 749 -23.90 2.98 -2.41
C ASN A 749 -23.85 2.61 -3.91
N PRO A 750 -24.21 3.51 -4.83
CA PRO A 750 -24.13 3.20 -6.25
C PRO A 750 -22.66 3.07 -6.64
N MET A 751 -22.37 2.06 -7.44
CA MET A 751 -21.04 1.82 -8.01
C MET A 751 -20.78 2.77 -9.17
N GLY A 752 -21.83 3.14 -9.87
CA GLY A 752 -21.80 4.08 -10.96
C GLY A 752 -23.20 4.49 -11.36
N TYR A 753 -23.27 5.42 -12.28
CA TYR A 753 -24.49 5.84 -12.93
C TYR A 753 -24.27 5.79 -14.42
N PHE A 754 -25.30 5.38 -15.16
CA PHE A 754 -25.33 5.54 -16.61
C PHE A 754 -26.51 6.43 -16.97
N TYR A 755 -26.33 7.21 -18.02
CA TYR A 755 -27.33 8.10 -18.54
C TYR A 755 -28.09 7.43 -19.68
N ILE A 756 -29.40 7.36 -19.55
CA ILE A 756 -30.31 6.94 -20.63
C ILE A 756 -31.07 8.20 -21.06
N PRO A 757 -30.96 8.66 -22.33
CA PRO A 757 -31.54 9.92 -22.76
C PRO A 757 -33.02 10.09 -22.44
N GLU A 758 -33.79 9.00 -22.52
CA GLU A 758 -35.26 9.01 -22.31
C GLU A 758 -35.68 8.94 -20.84
N TYR A 759 -34.81 8.41 -19.96
CA TYR A 759 -35.13 8.09 -18.57
C TYR A 759 -34.24 8.79 -17.53
N GLY A 760 -33.15 9.45 -17.96
CA GLY A 760 -32.21 10.15 -17.08
C GLY A 760 -31.12 9.23 -16.49
N TYR A 761 -30.63 9.60 -15.31
CA TYR A 761 -29.53 8.87 -14.66
C TYR A 761 -30.02 7.70 -13.82
N TYR A 762 -29.46 6.54 -14.08
CA TYR A 762 -29.70 5.32 -13.30
C TYR A 762 -28.43 4.92 -12.54
N GLY A 763 -28.56 4.83 -11.21
CA GLY A 763 -27.52 4.26 -10.36
C GLY A 763 -27.54 2.73 -10.42
N TYR A 764 -26.40 2.11 -10.62
CA TYR A 764 -26.24 0.65 -10.50
C TYR A 764 -25.31 0.30 -9.35
N GLY A 765 -25.61 -0.80 -8.67
CA GLY A 765 -24.78 -1.37 -7.60
C GLY A 765 -24.93 -2.87 -7.57
N ILE A 766 -23.83 -3.60 -7.54
CA ILE A 766 -23.88 -5.07 -7.55
C ILE A 766 -24.25 -5.62 -6.18
N LEU A 767 -23.94 -4.89 -5.10
CA LEU A 767 -24.08 -5.38 -3.73
C LEU A 767 -25.08 -4.58 -2.91
N SER A 768 -26.35 -4.65 -3.28
CA SER A 768 -27.43 -4.13 -2.43
C SER A 768 -27.85 -5.09 -1.30
N LEU A 769 -27.35 -6.33 -1.31
CA LEU A 769 -27.66 -7.36 -0.33
C LEU A 769 -26.51 -7.54 0.67
N PRO A 770 -26.78 -7.93 1.94
CA PRO A 770 -25.75 -8.34 2.85
C PRO A 770 -25.04 -9.59 2.35
N ILE A 771 -23.71 -9.57 2.42
CA ILE A 771 -22.90 -10.75 2.16
C ILE A 771 -22.56 -11.39 3.49
N VAL A 772 -23.02 -12.62 3.68
CA VAL A 772 -22.66 -13.45 4.82
C VAL A 772 -21.59 -14.43 4.38
N SER A 773 -20.46 -14.43 5.07
CA SER A 773 -19.41 -15.41 4.85
C SER A 773 -19.02 -16.12 6.13
N ALA A 774 -18.67 -17.39 6.01
CA ALA A 774 -18.12 -18.19 7.08
C ALA A 774 -16.75 -18.72 6.69
N GLY A 775 -15.84 -18.79 7.65
CA GLY A 775 -14.49 -19.30 7.45
C GLY A 775 -14.10 -20.26 8.58
N TYR A 776 -13.25 -21.21 8.26
CA TYR A 776 -12.64 -22.13 9.21
C TYR A 776 -11.13 -22.01 9.10
N SER A 777 -10.42 -21.97 10.22
CA SER A 777 -8.97 -21.96 10.25
C SER A 777 -8.41 -22.96 11.24
N ILE A 778 -7.29 -23.56 10.88
CA ILE A 778 -6.56 -24.57 11.64
C ILE A 778 -5.13 -24.06 11.82
N LYS A 779 -4.61 -24.16 13.07
CA LYS A 779 -3.20 -23.84 13.39
C LYS A 779 -2.49 -25.10 13.87
N PHE A 780 -1.26 -25.24 13.42
CA PHE A 780 -0.38 -26.37 13.76
C PHE A 780 0.83 -25.91 14.54
#